data_d2e4a8d630dced5f5d050b26ee7cc402
#
_entry.id   d2e4a8d630dced5f5d050b26ee7cc402
#
_cell.length_a   1.000
_cell.length_b   1.000
_cell.length_c   1.000
_cell.angle_alpha   90.00
_cell.angle_beta   90.00
_cell.angle_gamma   90.00
#
_symmetry.space_group_name_H-M   'P 1'
#
loop_
_entity.id
_entity.type
_entity.pdbx_description
1 polymer ?
#
loop_
_entity_poly.entity_id
_entity_poly.type
_entity_poly.pdbx_seq_one_letter_code
_entity_poly.pdbx_strand_id
1 'polypeptide(L)'
;MTAILLLALQLASAQGATDETSRARALVTATDAALARGQYDDAIKNAEDAFAAHERLGRHAEAAWDLNAIGVANSYLARYPSALDAFRRALDLDRTSGSADGAITRLNNIGNVRFMQGQYSDALQQYQEALRSIDTAPAATRQRLHKMTASNLAALYQRLGADERALDYYGELSSDRTMQPAEEAQLLVNRGALYRRLGDPITALELYRSAQRLYSTSGHRDGEISAWRNIGIVYALEIGDADRAVDAFDTALRLARASSNRRGEAQALLYRGEALRRVGRSADAGRDLQAALDAAVGTGLVEEQWKALYGIGRVREATADRQGARAAYEAAIGKIESVRSDLRTIALRAEFLADKRDVYDALIWLRAAERPAPIADLFRLIEQSRARTWQDRLHADRASPSLAAVQAKLPANTWLLEYWTSAAGVARLWISHDDARIATAPAQADAETAIRDFVDVVARAGSDWQLAADAAGRALLAGLPDASDVTHLLIVPDGTLSFVPFEALRMADAAVVERFDVSYLPSAALLTRDRAAPSRWTWPWRRQLVAFGDPAPARAYPLETRPLPPLPYANEEIHRIAGELRGGADIHLGPDARKALALDGRLRAVPFVHFATHAVADTRDPERSRILLAPRDGGTQPDYLFLREIYDLDLRDVALVTLSACETERGKIVRGEGVEGFSRALLAAGASAAVTTMWDVADRPAAELMTQFYYALGRGASPAAALRQAKLTFLHSQLPWAHPYFWAGYVLTGDGSVALPRVVPWGVVAAGAVMMLAVVMVSIRAGVSAKRSTFPRRTAG
;
A
#
# COMPACT_ATOMS: atom_id res chain seq x y z
N MET A 1 -58.73 21.51 52.33
CA MET A 1 -57.55 22.34 52.06
C MET A 1 -56.41 21.64 51.39
N THR A 2 -56.07 20.38 51.72
CA THR A 2 -54.95 19.62 51.15
C THR A 2 -55.11 19.33 49.68
N ALA A 3 -56.29 19.00 49.15
CA ALA A 3 -56.55 18.72 47.75
C ALA A 3 -56.40 19.95 46.82
N ILE A 4 -56.81 21.11 47.29
CA ILE A 4 -56.68 22.38 46.52
C ILE A 4 -55.26 22.85 46.49
N LEU A 5 -54.45 22.62 47.54
CA LEU A 5 -53.04 22.93 47.58
C LEU A 5 -52.24 22.01 46.64
N LEU A 6 -52.56 20.70 46.56
CA LEU A 6 -52.01 19.75 45.66
C LEU A 6 -52.30 20.08 44.17
N LEU A 7 -53.57 20.46 43.90
CA LEU A 7 -54.01 20.90 42.59
C LEU A 7 -53.29 22.20 42.11
N ALA A 8 -53.19 23.16 43.05
CA ALA A 8 -52.47 24.41 42.79
C ALA A 8 -50.92 24.18 42.54
N LEU A 9 -50.30 23.27 43.30
CA LEU A 9 -48.95 22.86 43.11
C LEU A 9 -48.79 22.11 41.79
N GLN A 10 -49.70 21.23 41.40
CA GLN A 10 -49.68 20.54 40.10
C GLN A 10 -49.92 21.53 38.95
N LEU A 11 -50.79 22.50 39.04
CA LEU A 11 -50.97 23.52 38.02
C LEU A 11 -49.78 24.47 37.92
N ALA A 12 -49.15 24.86 39.00
CA ALA A 12 -47.97 25.69 39.03
C ALA A 12 -46.73 24.90 38.41
N SER A 13 -46.58 23.62 38.74
CA SER A 13 -45.53 22.78 38.13
C SER A 13 -45.78 22.51 36.65
N ALA A 14 -47.07 22.33 36.23
CA ALA A 14 -47.39 22.17 34.80
C ALA A 14 -47.19 23.46 34.03
N GLN A 15 -47.48 24.62 34.61
CA GLN A 15 -47.27 25.95 34.01
C GLN A 15 -45.76 26.26 33.91
N GLY A 16 -44.97 25.93 34.94
CA GLY A 16 -43.52 26.01 34.92
C GLY A 16 -42.86 25.14 33.87
N ALA A 17 -43.32 23.89 33.71
CA ALA A 17 -42.84 22.96 32.68
C ALA A 17 -43.21 23.43 31.24
N THR A 18 -44.36 24.08 31.07
CA THR A 18 -44.79 24.62 29.77
C THR A 18 -43.92 25.83 29.36
N ASP A 19 -43.58 26.68 30.31
CA ASP A 19 -42.77 27.88 30.13
C ASP A 19 -41.29 27.45 29.83
N GLU A 20 -40.78 26.44 30.53
CA GLU A 20 -39.45 25.90 30.32
C GLU A 20 -39.32 25.16 28.96
N THR A 21 -40.38 24.47 28.52
CA THR A 21 -40.45 23.85 27.20
C THR A 21 -40.41 24.90 26.08
N SER A 22 -41.12 25.99 26.24
CA SER A 22 -41.14 27.09 25.27
C SER A 22 -39.79 27.80 25.19
N ARG A 23 -39.14 28.00 26.33
CA ARG A 23 -37.76 28.53 26.42
C ARG A 23 -36.73 27.61 25.76
N ALA A 24 -36.75 26.32 26.05
CA ALA A 24 -35.86 25.34 25.43
C ALA A 24 -36.01 25.35 23.90
N ARG A 25 -37.22 25.35 23.37
CA ARG A 25 -37.49 25.42 21.93
C ARG A 25 -36.95 26.72 21.31
N ALA A 26 -37.08 27.86 21.96
CA ALA A 26 -36.52 29.13 21.49
C ALA A 26 -34.97 29.07 21.44
N LEU A 27 -34.35 28.48 22.46
CA LEU A 27 -32.90 28.29 22.51
C LEU A 27 -32.40 27.35 21.40
N VAL A 28 -33.10 26.24 21.13
CA VAL A 28 -32.77 25.33 19.97
C VAL A 28 -32.84 26.12 18.67
N THR A 29 -33.90 26.92 18.43
CA THR A 29 -34.03 27.74 17.23
C THR A 29 -32.89 28.78 17.13
N ALA A 30 -32.50 29.37 18.26
CA ALA A 30 -31.37 30.31 18.33
C ALA A 30 -30.02 29.61 18.05
N THR A 31 -29.84 28.37 18.54
CA THR A 31 -28.67 27.54 18.29
C THR A 31 -28.53 27.23 16.81
N ASP A 32 -29.58 26.75 16.15
CA ASP A 32 -29.61 26.49 14.71
C ASP A 32 -29.25 27.74 13.89
N ALA A 33 -29.86 28.87 14.23
CA ALA A 33 -29.59 30.12 13.56
C ALA A 33 -28.15 30.62 13.77
N ALA A 34 -27.56 30.40 14.96
CA ALA A 34 -26.17 30.71 15.26
C ALA A 34 -25.20 29.80 14.50
N LEU A 35 -25.45 28.48 14.47
CA LEU A 35 -24.66 27.51 13.68
C LEU A 35 -24.66 27.87 12.19
N ALA A 36 -25.83 28.18 11.62
CA ALA A 36 -25.95 28.55 10.20
C ALA A 36 -25.18 29.83 9.86
N ARG A 37 -25.07 30.78 10.80
CA ARG A 37 -24.31 32.02 10.64
C ARG A 37 -22.82 31.90 10.98
N GLY A 38 -22.35 30.72 11.47
CA GLY A 38 -20.98 30.53 11.91
C GLY A 38 -20.65 31.23 13.24
N GLN A 39 -21.69 31.56 14.04
CA GLN A 39 -21.56 32.14 15.39
C GLN A 39 -21.44 31.02 16.43
N TYR A 40 -20.31 30.30 16.42
CA TYR A 40 -20.15 29.02 17.14
C TYR A 40 -20.15 29.20 18.67
N ASP A 41 -19.53 30.25 19.21
CA ASP A 41 -19.54 30.50 20.65
C ASP A 41 -20.99 30.86 21.16
N ASP A 42 -21.78 31.60 20.38
CA ASP A 42 -23.19 31.85 20.67
C ASP A 42 -23.99 30.55 20.57
N ALA A 43 -23.72 29.71 19.57
CA ALA A 43 -24.38 28.42 19.42
C ALA A 43 -24.09 27.48 20.60
N ILE A 44 -22.87 27.45 21.10
CA ILE A 44 -22.50 26.65 22.31
C ILE A 44 -23.29 27.13 23.50
N LYS A 45 -23.30 28.43 23.77
CA LYS A 45 -24.01 29.01 24.91
C LYS A 45 -25.51 28.70 24.88
N ASN A 46 -26.15 28.94 23.72
CA ASN A 46 -27.58 28.66 23.56
C ASN A 46 -27.90 27.16 23.73
N ALA A 47 -27.05 26.28 23.21
CA ALA A 47 -27.19 24.82 23.30
C ALA A 47 -26.94 24.31 24.73
N GLU A 48 -26.00 24.90 25.47
CA GLU A 48 -25.79 24.58 26.93
C GLU A 48 -27.02 24.94 27.75
N ASP A 49 -27.61 26.12 27.52
CA ASP A 49 -28.81 26.55 28.19
C ASP A 49 -30.04 25.67 27.80
N ALA A 50 -30.13 25.24 26.51
CA ALA A 50 -31.16 24.31 26.06
C ALA A 50 -30.97 22.91 26.67
N PHE A 51 -29.76 22.41 26.70
CA PHE A 51 -29.41 21.13 27.34
C PHE A 51 -29.83 21.10 28.79
N ALA A 52 -29.49 22.14 29.57
CA ALA A 52 -29.88 22.23 30.97
C ALA A 52 -31.41 22.25 31.17
N ALA A 53 -32.16 22.86 30.23
CA ALA A 53 -33.61 22.85 30.26
C ALA A 53 -34.19 21.46 29.91
N HIS A 54 -33.66 20.79 28.86
CA HIS A 54 -34.13 19.47 28.47
C HIS A 54 -33.79 18.40 29.51
N GLU A 55 -32.64 18.48 30.18
CA GLU A 55 -32.28 17.60 31.32
C GLU A 55 -33.29 17.73 32.47
N ARG A 56 -33.63 18.97 32.86
CA ARG A 56 -34.64 19.20 33.91
C ARG A 56 -36.03 18.67 33.54
N LEU A 57 -36.35 18.69 32.23
CA LEU A 57 -37.61 18.17 31.69
C LEU A 57 -37.60 16.64 31.46
N GLY A 58 -36.42 15.95 31.62
CA GLY A 58 -36.28 14.53 31.35
C GLY A 58 -36.35 14.17 29.87
N ARG A 59 -36.06 15.13 28.99
CA ARG A 59 -36.15 15.00 27.54
C ARG A 59 -34.79 14.61 26.96
N HIS A 60 -34.42 13.34 27.13
CA HIS A 60 -33.08 12.82 26.78
C HIS A 60 -32.76 12.88 25.29
N ALA A 61 -33.75 12.71 24.41
CA ALA A 61 -33.52 12.79 22.96
C ALA A 61 -33.20 14.22 22.51
N GLU A 62 -33.91 15.20 23.03
CA GLU A 62 -33.63 16.61 22.77
C GLU A 62 -32.33 17.08 23.42
N ALA A 63 -32.01 16.60 24.63
CA ALA A 63 -30.72 16.83 25.28
C ALA A 63 -29.53 16.27 24.46
N ALA A 64 -29.71 15.10 23.86
CA ALA A 64 -28.71 14.52 22.94
C ALA A 64 -28.53 15.40 21.68
N TRP A 65 -29.59 16.02 21.18
CA TRP A 65 -29.52 16.97 20.09
C TRP A 65 -28.73 18.24 20.47
N ASP A 66 -28.96 18.79 21.66
CA ASP A 66 -28.25 19.97 22.17
C ASP A 66 -26.75 19.68 22.33
N LEU A 67 -26.39 18.54 22.91
CA LEU A 67 -24.97 18.08 23.00
C LEU A 67 -24.34 17.89 21.62
N ASN A 68 -25.11 17.41 20.63
CA ASN A 68 -24.62 17.34 19.28
C ASN A 68 -24.30 18.72 18.69
N ALA A 69 -25.17 19.70 18.91
CA ALA A 69 -24.95 21.07 18.47
C ALA A 69 -23.68 21.68 19.11
N ILE A 70 -23.48 21.44 20.42
CA ILE A 70 -22.26 21.80 21.14
C ILE A 70 -21.03 21.14 20.49
N GLY A 71 -21.13 19.83 20.18
CA GLY A 71 -20.08 19.09 19.54
C GLY A 71 -19.71 19.61 18.13
N VAL A 72 -20.74 19.93 17.34
CA VAL A 72 -20.57 20.51 15.98
C VAL A 72 -19.88 21.88 16.08
N ALA A 73 -20.37 22.79 16.93
CA ALA A 73 -19.76 24.11 17.09
C ALA A 73 -18.29 24.03 17.55
N ASN A 74 -18.01 23.19 18.54
CA ASN A 74 -16.64 22.95 19.00
C ASN A 74 -15.73 22.37 17.91
N SER A 75 -16.26 21.52 17.01
CA SER A 75 -15.51 20.98 15.87
C SER A 75 -15.05 22.07 14.91
N TYR A 76 -15.90 23.06 14.61
CA TYR A 76 -15.54 24.20 13.76
C TYR A 76 -14.55 25.16 14.43
N LEU A 77 -14.62 25.30 15.74
CA LEU A 77 -13.63 26.05 16.54
C LEU A 77 -12.32 25.25 16.75
N ALA A 78 -12.23 24.03 16.18
CA ALA A 78 -11.13 23.08 16.38
C ALA A 78 -10.87 22.72 17.86
N ARG A 79 -11.86 22.86 18.71
CA ARG A 79 -11.85 22.42 20.12
C ARG A 79 -12.20 20.93 20.20
N TYR A 80 -11.39 20.08 19.53
CA TYR A 80 -11.69 18.65 19.33
C TYR A 80 -11.93 17.83 20.59
N PRO A 81 -11.18 18.02 21.71
CA PRO A 81 -11.48 17.31 22.95
C PRO A 81 -12.91 17.58 23.45
N SER A 82 -13.33 18.85 23.46
CA SER A 82 -14.70 19.26 23.87
C SER A 82 -15.75 18.74 22.89
N ALA A 83 -15.47 18.75 21.59
CA ALA A 83 -16.37 18.17 20.58
C ALA A 83 -16.59 16.67 20.81
N LEU A 84 -15.52 15.91 21.03
CA LEU A 84 -15.60 14.46 21.29
C LEU A 84 -16.33 14.14 22.60
N ASP A 85 -16.13 14.93 23.65
CA ASP A 85 -16.88 14.78 24.92
C ASP A 85 -18.37 14.97 24.68
N ALA A 86 -18.75 16.07 24.04
CA ALA A 86 -20.14 16.37 23.73
C ALA A 86 -20.80 15.28 22.87
N PHE A 87 -20.13 14.81 21.80
CA PHE A 87 -20.66 13.75 20.93
C PHE A 87 -20.79 12.40 21.66
N ARG A 88 -19.84 12.03 22.54
CA ARG A 88 -19.94 10.80 23.34
C ARG A 88 -21.11 10.84 24.32
N ARG A 89 -21.25 11.93 25.03
CA ARG A 89 -22.40 12.12 25.92
C ARG A 89 -23.72 12.08 25.16
N ALA A 90 -23.80 12.71 23.99
CA ALA A 90 -24.94 12.62 23.10
C ALA A 90 -25.23 11.17 22.65
N LEU A 91 -24.16 10.41 22.26
CA LEU A 91 -24.30 9.01 21.87
C LEU A 91 -24.84 8.13 23.02
N ASP A 92 -24.36 8.35 24.22
CA ASP A 92 -24.84 7.61 25.41
C ASP A 92 -26.32 7.91 25.71
N LEU A 93 -26.76 9.17 25.56
CA LEU A 93 -28.16 9.53 25.67
C LEU A 93 -29.01 8.92 24.56
N ASP A 94 -28.56 8.96 23.32
CA ASP A 94 -29.28 8.33 22.20
C ASP A 94 -29.42 6.81 22.38
N ARG A 95 -28.36 6.13 22.85
CA ARG A 95 -28.39 4.69 23.15
C ARG A 95 -29.36 4.36 24.30
N THR A 96 -29.36 5.15 25.34
CA THR A 96 -30.25 4.93 26.48
C THR A 96 -31.71 5.26 26.17
N SER A 97 -31.99 6.22 25.31
CA SER A 97 -33.33 6.58 24.83
C SER A 97 -33.83 5.73 23.68
N GLY A 98 -32.98 4.83 23.11
CA GLY A 98 -33.34 3.99 21.96
C GLY A 98 -33.35 4.73 20.62
N SER A 99 -32.75 5.92 20.53
CA SER A 99 -32.65 6.71 19.29
C SER A 99 -31.54 6.17 18.38
N ALA A 100 -31.86 5.17 17.55
CA ALA A 100 -30.88 4.56 16.64
C ALA A 100 -30.35 5.54 15.59
N ASP A 101 -31.18 6.40 15.04
CA ASP A 101 -30.77 7.41 14.05
C ASP A 101 -29.91 8.51 14.67
N GLY A 102 -30.20 8.90 15.91
CA GLY A 102 -29.34 9.75 16.73
C GLY A 102 -27.95 9.14 16.90
N ALA A 103 -27.89 7.91 17.41
CA ALA A 103 -26.61 7.19 17.64
C ALA A 103 -25.76 7.09 16.38
N ILE A 104 -26.35 6.74 15.22
CA ILE A 104 -25.63 6.68 13.92
C ILE A 104 -25.07 8.05 13.54
N THR A 105 -25.84 9.12 13.77
CA THR A 105 -25.39 10.49 13.49
C THR A 105 -24.18 10.85 14.37
N ARG A 106 -24.20 10.50 15.67
CA ARG A 106 -23.07 10.78 16.60
C ARG A 106 -21.83 9.97 16.22
N LEU A 107 -21.97 8.69 15.83
CA LEU A 107 -20.87 7.90 15.33
C LEU A 107 -20.19 8.56 14.12
N ASN A 108 -20.99 9.06 13.16
CA ASN A 108 -20.46 9.80 12.02
C ASN A 108 -19.72 11.08 12.46
N ASN A 109 -20.29 11.84 13.42
CA ASN A 109 -19.67 13.07 13.90
C ASN A 109 -18.36 12.81 14.68
N ILE A 110 -18.31 11.77 15.51
CA ILE A 110 -17.08 11.31 16.16
C ILE A 110 -16.04 10.93 15.10
N GLY A 111 -16.47 10.15 14.09
CA GLY A 111 -15.62 9.80 12.95
C GLY A 111 -15.07 11.02 12.22
N ASN A 112 -15.90 12.04 11.99
CA ASN A 112 -15.48 13.30 11.36
C ASN A 112 -14.42 14.03 12.19
N VAL A 113 -14.57 14.12 13.51
CA VAL A 113 -13.53 14.74 14.36
C VAL A 113 -12.23 13.94 14.33
N ARG A 114 -12.31 12.60 14.40
CA ARG A 114 -11.12 11.73 14.27
C ARG A 114 -10.43 11.89 12.92
N PHE A 115 -11.21 11.97 11.84
CA PHE A 115 -10.70 12.25 10.49
C PHE A 115 -9.96 13.60 10.44
N MET A 116 -10.51 14.66 11.05
CA MET A 116 -9.87 15.99 11.11
C MET A 116 -8.55 15.97 11.89
N GLN A 117 -8.44 15.12 12.92
CA GLN A 117 -7.24 14.91 13.72
C GLN A 117 -6.19 14.03 13.02
N GLY A 118 -6.47 13.47 11.83
CA GLY A 118 -5.61 12.49 11.14
C GLY A 118 -5.67 11.08 11.74
N GLN A 119 -6.60 10.83 12.69
CA GLN A 119 -6.79 9.51 13.32
C GLN A 119 -7.70 8.64 12.44
N TYR A 120 -7.20 8.31 11.24
CA TYR A 120 -8.01 7.69 10.18
C TYR A 120 -8.51 6.29 10.51
N SER A 121 -7.76 5.50 11.27
CA SER A 121 -8.21 4.18 11.73
C SER A 121 -9.40 4.28 12.67
N ASP A 122 -9.38 5.24 13.59
CA ASP A 122 -10.50 5.46 14.52
C ASP A 122 -11.71 6.00 13.76
N ALA A 123 -11.49 6.92 12.79
CA ALA A 123 -12.55 7.42 11.92
C ALA A 123 -13.22 6.28 11.14
N LEU A 124 -12.42 5.41 10.52
CA LEU A 124 -12.91 4.24 9.78
C LEU A 124 -13.76 3.31 10.67
N GLN A 125 -13.29 3.04 11.88
CA GLN A 125 -14.03 2.21 12.84
C GLN A 125 -15.40 2.80 13.17
N GLN A 126 -15.47 4.13 13.41
CA GLN A 126 -16.73 4.81 13.73
C GLN A 126 -17.70 4.78 12.53
N TYR A 127 -17.22 5.06 11.32
CA TYR A 127 -18.05 5.02 10.11
C TYR A 127 -18.54 3.60 9.79
N GLN A 128 -17.70 2.57 9.99
CA GLN A 128 -18.11 1.18 9.80
C GLN A 128 -19.13 0.73 10.86
N GLU A 129 -19.01 1.18 12.10
CA GLU A 129 -20.01 0.94 13.14
C GLU A 129 -21.33 1.62 12.77
N ALA A 130 -21.28 2.89 12.33
CA ALA A 130 -22.44 3.60 11.83
C ALA A 130 -23.12 2.85 10.67
N LEU A 131 -22.33 2.39 9.67
CA LEU A 131 -22.84 1.65 8.51
C LEU A 131 -23.55 0.35 8.91
N ARG A 132 -22.94 -0.44 9.80
CA ARG A 132 -23.55 -1.69 10.32
C ARG A 132 -24.84 -1.46 11.12
N SER A 133 -25.00 -0.29 11.71
CA SER A 133 -26.15 0.05 12.54
C SER A 133 -27.34 0.62 11.76
N ILE A 134 -27.19 0.89 10.45
CA ILE A 134 -28.21 1.57 9.63
C ILE A 134 -29.55 0.82 9.63
N ASP A 135 -29.55 -0.51 9.60
CA ASP A 135 -30.78 -1.31 9.58
C ASP A 135 -31.57 -1.20 10.88
N THR A 136 -30.96 -0.76 11.98
CA THR A 136 -31.67 -0.51 13.27
C THR A 136 -32.42 0.82 13.29
N ALA A 137 -32.12 1.72 12.34
CA ALA A 137 -32.77 3.03 12.26
C ALA A 137 -34.20 2.94 11.68
N PRO A 138 -35.08 3.91 11.99
CA PRO A 138 -36.39 4.02 11.37
C PRO A 138 -36.30 4.06 9.83
N ALA A 139 -37.22 3.39 9.14
CA ALA A 139 -37.21 3.29 7.68
C ALA A 139 -37.15 4.66 6.97
N ALA A 140 -37.79 5.68 7.56
CA ALA A 140 -37.79 7.04 7.01
C ALA A 140 -36.41 7.74 7.03
N THR A 141 -35.49 7.32 7.92
CA THR A 141 -34.15 7.95 8.06
C THR A 141 -33.01 7.12 7.48
N ARG A 142 -33.22 5.82 7.19
CA ARG A 142 -32.16 4.89 6.73
C ARG A 142 -31.40 5.39 5.52
N GLN A 143 -32.13 5.82 4.49
CA GLN A 143 -31.50 6.29 3.25
C GLN A 143 -30.63 7.51 3.49
N ARG A 144 -31.09 8.50 4.27
CA ARG A 144 -30.30 9.68 4.63
C ARG A 144 -29.04 9.31 5.42
N LEU A 145 -29.16 8.41 6.40
CA LEU A 145 -28.03 7.95 7.23
C LEU A 145 -27.02 7.16 6.40
N HIS A 146 -27.48 6.30 5.49
CA HIS A 146 -26.61 5.57 4.56
C HIS A 146 -25.80 6.53 3.70
N LYS A 147 -26.44 7.52 3.09
CA LYS A 147 -25.77 8.55 2.28
C LYS A 147 -24.71 9.32 3.07
N MET A 148 -25.03 9.77 4.26
CA MET A 148 -24.12 10.49 5.14
C MET A 148 -22.88 9.62 5.44
N THR A 149 -23.09 8.37 5.84
CA THR A 149 -22.01 7.45 6.20
C THR A 149 -21.16 7.07 4.98
N ALA A 150 -21.79 6.77 3.84
CA ALA A 150 -21.12 6.46 2.59
C ALA A 150 -20.27 7.65 2.08
N SER A 151 -20.80 8.88 2.19
CA SER A 151 -20.05 10.11 1.85
C SER A 151 -18.81 10.30 2.73
N ASN A 152 -18.93 10.03 4.03
CA ASN A 152 -17.81 10.11 4.97
C ASN A 152 -16.74 9.03 4.69
N LEU A 153 -17.17 7.79 4.39
CA LEU A 153 -16.27 6.71 3.98
C LEU A 153 -15.55 7.03 2.68
N ALA A 154 -16.27 7.53 1.68
CA ALA A 154 -15.69 7.96 0.42
C ALA A 154 -14.61 9.05 0.63
N ALA A 155 -14.91 10.08 1.44
CA ALA A 155 -13.96 11.12 1.77
C ALA A 155 -12.72 10.60 2.51
N LEU A 156 -12.91 9.62 3.42
CA LEU A 156 -11.82 8.95 4.13
C LEU A 156 -10.93 8.16 3.17
N TYR A 157 -11.52 7.30 2.32
CA TYR A 157 -10.76 6.53 1.35
C TYR A 157 -10.02 7.42 0.35
N GLN A 158 -10.64 8.48 -0.13
CA GLN A 158 -9.97 9.48 -0.96
C GLN A 158 -8.78 10.14 -0.24
N ARG A 159 -8.91 10.44 1.06
CA ARG A 159 -7.81 11.01 1.86
C ARG A 159 -6.65 10.04 2.03
N LEU A 160 -6.94 8.75 2.08
CA LEU A 160 -5.97 7.66 2.18
C LEU A 160 -5.33 7.30 0.82
N GLY A 161 -5.85 7.84 -0.31
CA GLY A 161 -5.39 7.51 -1.65
C GLY A 161 -6.04 6.27 -2.27
N ALA A 162 -7.05 5.70 -1.60
CA ALA A 162 -7.84 4.56 -2.07
C ALA A 162 -8.97 5.03 -3.01
N ASP A 163 -8.59 5.61 -4.15
CA ASP A 163 -9.52 6.32 -5.04
C ASP A 163 -10.60 5.41 -5.63
N GLU A 164 -10.30 4.15 -5.95
CA GLU A 164 -11.28 3.20 -6.45
C GLU A 164 -12.39 2.94 -5.43
N ARG A 165 -12.03 2.74 -4.15
CA ARG A 165 -13.02 2.58 -3.06
C ARG A 165 -13.86 3.83 -2.87
N ALA A 166 -13.24 5.01 -3.01
CA ALA A 166 -13.98 6.28 -2.95
C ALA A 166 -14.98 6.40 -4.10
N LEU A 167 -14.59 5.97 -5.33
CA LEU A 167 -15.46 5.95 -6.50
C LEU A 167 -16.70 5.06 -6.31
N ASP A 168 -16.52 3.87 -5.74
CA ASP A 168 -17.62 2.95 -5.47
C ASP A 168 -18.68 3.63 -4.59
N TYR A 169 -18.26 4.23 -3.46
CA TYR A 169 -19.18 4.94 -2.57
C TYR A 169 -19.82 6.19 -3.22
N TYR A 170 -19.08 6.98 -4.01
CA TYR A 170 -19.65 8.15 -4.70
C TYR A 170 -20.58 7.73 -5.85
N GLY A 171 -20.36 6.59 -6.48
CA GLY A 171 -21.25 6.00 -7.49
C GLY A 171 -22.63 5.68 -6.91
N GLU A 172 -22.69 5.08 -5.72
CA GLU A 172 -23.93 4.80 -5.00
C GLU A 172 -24.74 6.07 -4.67
N LEU A 173 -24.03 7.19 -4.39
CA LEU A 173 -24.65 8.46 -4.00
C LEU A 173 -25.22 9.28 -5.17
N SER A 174 -24.74 9.05 -6.40
CA SER A 174 -25.05 9.94 -7.55
C SER A 174 -26.45 9.79 -8.11
N SER A 175 -27.22 8.81 -7.71
CA SER A 175 -28.55 8.47 -8.28
C SER A 175 -29.75 9.12 -7.56
N ASP A 176 -29.53 9.90 -6.51
CA ASP A 176 -30.62 10.39 -5.65
C ASP A 176 -30.95 11.88 -5.84
N ARG A 177 -32.23 12.15 -6.09
CA ARG A 177 -32.79 13.51 -6.31
C ARG A 177 -33.41 14.15 -5.07
N THR A 178 -33.33 13.54 -3.89
CA THR A 178 -34.02 14.00 -2.66
C THR A 178 -33.12 14.66 -1.63
N MET A 179 -31.92 15.11 -2.03
CA MET A 179 -30.94 15.73 -1.12
C MET A 179 -31.33 17.15 -0.70
N GLN A 180 -31.01 17.50 0.58
CA GLN A 180 -31.04 18.91 1.00
C GLN A 180 -29.93 19.70 0.26
N PRO A 181 -30.12 20.99 0.00
CA PRO A 181 -29.16 21.80 -0.77
C PRO A 181 -27.72 21.76 -0.22
N ALA A 182 -27.54 21.73 1.11
CA ALA A 182 -26.22 21.63 1.72
C ALA A 182 -25.58 20.23 1.56
N GLU A 183 -26.37 19.16 1.58
CA GLU A 183 -25.91 17.79 1.33
C GLU A 183 -25.51 17.59 -0.13
N GLU A 184 -26.33 18.10 -1.05
CA GLU A 184 -26.01 18.12 -2.48
C GLU A 184 -24.72 18.89 -2.75
N ALA A 185 -24.56 20.06 -2.15
CA ALA A 185 -23.35 20.86 -2.29
C ALA A 185 -22.12 20.13 -1.76
N GLN A 186 -22.22 19.40 -0.66
CA GLN A 186 -21.12 18.59 -0.11
C GLN A 186 -20.75 17.44 -1.06
N LEU A 187 -21.73 16.76 -1.64
CA LEU A 187 -21.49 15.73 -2.64
C LEU A 187 -20.78 16.30 -3.87
N LEU A 188 -21.19 17.47 -4.36
CA LEU A 188 -20.53 18.14 -5.47
C LEU A 188 -19.08 18.51 -5.13
N VAL A 189 -18.78 18.97 -3.92
CA VAL A 189 -17.41 19.23 -3.45
C VAL A 189 -16.58 17.96 -3.49
N ASN A 190 -17.10 16.86 -2.94
CA ASN A 190 -16.39 15.59 -2.88
C ASN A 190 -16.14 15.02 -4.29
N ARG A 191 -17.13 15.06 -5.16
CA ARG A 191 -16.99 14.65 -6.58
C ARG A 191 -15.99 15.55 -7.32
N GLY A 192 -16.03 16.86 -7.10
CA GLY A 192 -15.07 17.79 -7.67
C GLY A 192 -13.63 17.46 -7.26
N ALA A 193 -13.40 17.11 -6.00
CA ALA A 193 -12.09 16.66 -5.52
C ALA A 193 -11.60 15.39 -6.23
N LEU A 194 -12.50 14.46 -6.50
CA LEU A 194 -12.20 13.24 -7.22
C LEU A 194 -11.87 13.52 -8.71
N TYR A 195 -12.71 14.28 -9.43
CA TYR A 195 -12.44 14.65 -10.83
C TYR A 195 -11.10 15.38 -10.99
N ARG A 196 -10.78 16.26 -10.04
CA ARG A 196 -9.46 16.90 -10.00
C ARG A 196 -8.31 15.88 -9.91
N ARG A 197 -8.43 14.84 -9.05
CA ARG A 197 -7.42 13.77 -8.93
C ARG A 197 -7.32 12.90 -10.19
N LEU A 198 -8.44 12.69 -10.87
CA LEU A 198 -8.49 11.97 -12.15
C LEU A 198 -7.99 12.79 -13.35
N GLY A 199 -7.53 14.05 -13.13
CA GLY A 199 -6.97 14.91 -14.19
C GLY A 199 -8.02 15.65 -15.01
N ASP A 200 -9.25 15.79 -14.51
CA ASP A 200 -10.29 16.62 -15.11
C ASP A 200 -10.61 17.87 -14.26
N PRO A 201 -9.75 18.89 -14.32
CA PRO A 201 -9.91 20.12 -13.54
C PRO A 201 -11.10 20.97 -13.98
N ILE A 202 -11.54 20.85 -15.22
CA ILE A 202 -12.67 21.64 -15.75
C ILE A 202 -13.97 21.18 -15.11
N THR A 203 -14.26 19.88 -15.17
CA THR A 203 -15.42 19.29 -14.48
C THR A 203 -15.36 19.57 -12.97
N ALA A 204 -14.18 19.46 -12.36
CA ALA A 204 -14.00 19.79 -10.94
C ALA A 204 -14.40 21.24 -10.62
N LEU A 205 -13.95 22.20 -11.45
CA LEU A 205 -14.27 23.61 -11.26
C LEU A 205 -15.77 23.91 -11.37
N GLU A 206 -16.47 23.29 -12.33
CA GLU A 206 -17.92 23.42 -12.51
C GLU A 206 -18.68 22.89 -11.30
N LEU A 207 -18.27 21.73 -10.77
CA LEU A 207 -18.85 21.12 -9.58
C LEU A 207 -18.64 22.01 -8.34
N TYR A 208 -17.44 22.55 -8.15
CA TYR A 208 -17.15 23.45 -7.03
C TYR A 208 -17.91 24.77 -7.10
N ARG A 209 -18.07 25.35 -8.29
CA ARG A 209 -18.89 26.55 -8.49
C ARG A 209 -20.37 26.29 -8.21
N SER A 210 -20.87 25.13 -8.61
CA SER A 210 -22.24 24.73 -8.32
C SER A 210 -22.45 24.51 -6.82
N ALA A 211 -21.51 23.87 -6.15
CA ALA A 211 -21.52 23.72 -4.68
C ALA A 211 -21.46 25.08 -3.98
N GLN A 212 -20.61 26.02 -4.45
CA GLN A 212 -20.49 27.35 -3.88
C GLN A 212 -21.84 28.11 -3.95
N ARG A 213 -22.53 28.06 -5.11
CA ARG A 213 -23.86 28.69 -5.24
C ARG A 213 -24.88 28.10 -4.29
N LEU A 214 -24.93 26.78 -4.14
CA LEU A 214 -25.84 26.10 -3.22
C LEU A 214 -25.56 26.48 -1.75
N TYR A 215 -24.30 26.50 -1.35
CA TYR A 215 -23.91 26.91 0.00
C TYR A 215 -24.20 28.39 0.28
N SER A 216 -23.95 29.27 -0.70
CA SER A 216 -24.21 30.70 -0.55
C SER A 216 -25.71 30.97 -0.41
N THR A 217 -26.56 30.31 -1.24
CA THR A 217 -28.02 30.49 -1.18
C THR A 217 -28.66 29.87 0.08
N SER A 218 -28.10 28.79 0.60
CA SER A 218 -28.53 28.12 1.84
C SER A 218 -27.97 28.78 3.11
N GLY A 219 -27.06 29.75 2.99
CA GLY A 219 -26.41 30.40 4.12
C GLY A 219 -25.37 29.53 4.84
N HIS A 220 -24.96 28.41 4.23
CA HIS A 220 -24.02 27.45 4.83
C HIS A 220 -22.57 27.92 4.69
N ARG A 221 -22.14 28.81 5.59
CA ARG A 221 -20.87 29.56 5.51
C ARG A 221 -19.64 28.68 5.39
N ASP A 222 -19.55 27.59 6.15
CA ASP A 222 -18.37 26.72 6.14
C ASP A 222 -18.23 25.91 4.84
N GLY A 223 -19.37 25.50 4.27
CA GLY A 223 -19.41 24.91 2.94
C GLY A 223 -18.93 25.89 1.86
N GLU A 224 -19.35 27.14 1.97
CA GLU A 224 -18.95 28.22 1.05
C GLU A 224 -17.43 28.48 1.11
N ILE A 225 -16.83 28.52 2.32
CA ILE A 225 -15.38 28.61 2.53
C ILE A 225 -14.66 27.42 1.85
N SER A 226 -15.17 26.22 2.04
CA SER A 226 -14.59 25.01 1.43
C SER A 226 -14.67 25.05 -0.10
N ALA A 227 -15.79 25.46 -0.66
CA ALA A 227 -15.97 25.59 -2.11
C ALA A 227 -15.02 26.62 -2.71
N TRP A 228 -14.91 27.82 -2.13
CA TRP A 228 -13.97 28.85 -2.59
C TRP A 228 -12.51 28.40 -2.52
N ARG A 229 -12.12 27.74 -1.43
CA ARG A 229 -10.78 27.15 -1.31
C ARG A 229 -10.51 26.15 -2.43
N ASN A 230 -11.44 25.24 -2.73
CA ASN A 230 -11.27 24.24 -3.77
C ASN A 230 -11.23 24.86 -5.18
N ILE A 231 -12.00 25.91 -5.44
CA ILE A 231 -11.90 26.72 -6.67
C ILE A 231 -10.49 27.30 -6.80
N GLY A 232 -9.95 27.90 -5.73
CA GLY A 232 -8.59 28.43 -5.71
C GLY A 232 -7.54 27.35 -5.97
N ILE A 233 -7.70 26.14 -5.40
CA ILE A 233 -6.80 25.01 -5.64
C ILE A 233 -6.78 24.64 -7.13
N VAL A 234 -7.93 24.55 -7.81
CA VAL A 234 -7.96 24.22 -9.24
C VAL A 234 -7.25 25.29 -10.06
N TYR A 235 -7.49 26.58 -9.77
CA TYR A 235 -6.80 27.66 -10.46
C TYR A 235 -5.29 27.62 -10.24
N ALA A 236 -4.83 27.41 -8.99
CA ALA A 236 -3.42 27.43 -8.65
C ALA A 236 -2.65 26.21 -9.16
N LEU A 237 -3.22 25.02 -9.04
CA LEU A 237 -2.47 23.78 -9.23
C LEU A 237 -2.67 23.17 -10.62
N GLU A 238 -3.85 23.33 -11.22
CA GLU A 238 -4.22 22.62 -12.43
C GLU A 238 -4.26 23.55 -13.66
N ILE A 239 -4.82 24.76 -13.49
CA ILE A 239 -4.96 25.74 -14.59
C ILE A 239 -3.75 26.67 -14.68
N GLY A 240 -3.07 26.93 -13.54
CA GLY A 240 -1.92 27.84 -13.49
C GLY A 240 -2.30 29.33 -13.43
N ASP A 241 -3.57 29.68 -13.17
CA ASP A 241 -4.06 31.05 -13.02
C ASP A 241 -3.92 31.50 -11.55
N ALA A 242 -2.77 32.11 -11.25
CA ALA A 242 -2.43 32.50 -9.89
C ALA A 242 -3.29 33.66 -9.37
N ASP A 243 -3.68 34.60 -10.22
CA ASP A 243 -4.47 35.75 -9.78
C ASP A 243 -5.85 35.30 -9.34
N ARG A 244 -6.54 34.50 -10.17
CA ARG A 244 -7.85 33.90 -9.77
C ARG A 244 -7.74 32.98 -8.56
N ALA A 245 -6.62 32.30 -8.42
CA ALA A 245 -6.38 31.47 -7.25
C ALA A 245 -6.30 32.32 -5.97
N VAL A 246 -5.50 33.40 -5.98
CA VAL A 246 -5.36 34.29 -4.82
C VAL A 246 -6.69 34.95 -4.47
N ASP A 247 -7.47 35.45 -5.45
CA ASP A 247 -8.79 36.02 -5.23
C ASP A 247 -9.76 35.03 -4.55
N ALA A 248 -9.74 33.78 -5.00
CA ALA A 248 -10.58 32.74 -4.41
C ALA A 248 -10.15 32.42 -2.95
N PHE A 249 -8.85 32.31 -2.69
CA PHE A 249 -8.33 32.08 -1.35
C PHE A 249 -8.54 33.28 -0.42
N ASP A 250 -8.42 34.53 -0.92
CA ASP A 250 -8.74 35.72 -0.15
C ASP A 250 -10.22 35.78 0.26
N THR A 251 -11.11 35.34 -0.64
CA THR A 251 -12.53 35.21 -0.32
C THR A 251 -12.75 34.14 0.76
N ALA A 252 -12.15 32.95 0.61
CA ALA A 252 -12.24 31.89 1.63
C ALA A 252 -11.68 32.36 3.00
N LEU A 253 -10.55 33.07 3.00
CA LEU A 253 -9.88 33.57 4.22
C LEU A 253 -10.74 34.66 4.91
N ARG A 254 -11.31 35.59 4.15
CA ARG A 254 -12.19 36.62 4.68
C ARG A 254 -13.44 36.01 5.34
N LEU A 255 -14.04 35.00 4.68
CA LEU A 255 -15.21 34.30 5.21
C LEU A 255 -14.85 33.50 6.46
N ALA A 256 -13.71 32.81 6.47
CA ALA A 256 -13.24 32.00 7.61
C ALA A 256 -12.97 32.88 8.84
N ARG A 257 -12.33 34.03 8.67
CA ARG A 257 -12.10 35.00 9.75
C ARG A 257 -13.40 35.58 10.29
N ALA A 258 -14.33 35.93 9.41
CA ALA A 258 -15.64 36.47 9.81
C ALA A 258 -16.48 35.48 10.62
N SER A 259 -16.30 34.16 10.41
CA SER A 259 -16.99 33.10 11.14
C SER A 259 -16.12 32.42 12.23
N SER A 260 -14.94 32.95 12.53
CA SER A 260 -13.98 32.35 13.47
C SER A 260 -13.63 30.90 13.15
N ASN A 261 -13.78 30.48 11.88
CA ASN A 261 -13.44 29.14 11.42
C ASN A 261 -11.92 28.98 11.29
N ARG A 262 -11.26 28.56 12.38
CA ARG A 262 -9.80 28.41 12.47
C ARG A 262 -9.25 27.41 11.48
N ARG A 263 -9.99 26.33 11.21
CA ARG A 263 -9.59 25.33 10.21
C ARG A 263 -9.63 25.91 8.79
N GLY A 264 -10.72 26.60 8.47
CA GLY A 264 -10.87 27.28 7.17
C GLY A 264 -9.78 28.33 6.95
N GLU A 265 -9.42 29.09 8.02
CA GLU A 265 -8.33 30.06 8.00
C GLU A 265 -6.97 29.38 7.70
N ALA A 266 -6.60 28.34 8.46
CA ALA A 266 -5.36 27.60 8.26
C ALA A 266 -5.25 27.04 6.83
N GLN A 267 -6.33 26.46 6.30
CA GLN A 267 -6.36 25.89 4.96
C GLN A 267 -6.28 26.97 3.87
N ALA A 268 -6.99 28.08 4.02
CA ALA A 268 -6.93 29.18 3.03
C ALA A 268 -5.52 29.81 2.96
N LEU A 269 -4.88 30.05 4.11
CA LEU A 269 -3.50 30.52 4.19
C LEU A 269 -2.51 29.53 3.57
N LEU A 270 -2.64 28.23 3.87
CA LEU A 270 -1.80 27.18 3.31
C LEU A 270 -1.81 27.20 1.77
N TYR A 271 -2.99 27.15 1.17
CA TYR A 271 -3.11 27.08 -0.28
C TYR A 271 -2.83 28.40 -0.98
N ARG A 272 -3.11 29.55 -0.34
CA ARG A 272 -2.68 30.86 -0.85
C ARG A 272 -1.16 30.98 -0.85
N GLY A 273 -0.50 30.55 0.25
CA GLY A 273 0.95 30.51 0.33
C GLY A 273 1.58 29.64 -0.76
N GLU A 274 1.00 28.47 -1.05
CA GLU A 274 1.47 27.61 -2.15
C GLU A 274 1.26 28.27 -3.53
N ALA A 275 0.13 28.94 -3.77
CA ALA A 275 -0.11 29.70 -5.00
C ALA A 275 0.92 30.82 -5.17
N LEU A 276 1.16 31.62 -4.11
CA LEU A 276 2.16 32.70 -4.12
C LEU A 276 3.59 32.17 -4.37
N ARG A 277 3.94 31.03 -3.81
CA ARG A 277 5.23 30.37 -4.04
C ARG A 277 5.42 30.01 -5.53
N ARG A 278 4.39 29.46 -6.17
CA ARG A 278 4.43 29.05 -7.58
C ARG A 278 4.69 30.23 -8.52
N VAL A 279 4.24 31.43 -8.18
CA VAL A 279 4.49 32.63 -8.95
C VAL A 279 5.71 33.43 -8.49
N GLY A 280 6.56 32.83 -7.65
CA GLY A 280 7.83 33.44 -7.22
C GLY A 280 7.72 34.49 -6.12
N ARG A 281 6.52 34.73 -5.54
CA ARG A 281 6.31 35.65 -4.40
C ARG A 281 6.73 35.00 -3.06
N SER A 282 8.00 34.58 -2.98
CA SER A 282 8.54 33.77 -1.88
C SER A 282 8.35 34.38 -0.49
N ALA A 283 8.50 35.69 -0.35
CA ALA A 283 8.34 36.37 0.94
C ALA A 283 6.89 36.34 1.43
N ASP A 284 5.92 36.55 0.56
CA ASP A 284 4.50 36.49 0.87
C ASP A 284 4.08 35.05 1.17
N ALA A 285 4.54 34.12 0.32
CA ALA A 285 4.33 32.69 0.52
C ALA A 285 4.83 32.21 1.88
N GLY A 286 6.05 32.61 2.27
CA GLY A 286 6.63 32.23 3.57
C GLY A 286 5.83 32.75 4.76
N ARG A 287 5.29 33.98 4.67
CA ARG A 287 4.41 34.53 5.73
C ARG A 287 3.10 33.74 5.84
N ASP A 288 2.45 33.46 4.73
CA ASP A 288 1.20 32.71 4.73
C ASP A 288 1.37 31.27 5.21
N LEU A 289 2.44 30.59 4.75
CA LEU A 289 2.72 29.22 5.15
C LEU A 289 3.09 29.11 6.64
N GLN A 290 3.82 30.10 7.18
CA GLN A 290 4.11 30.14 8.61
C GLN A 290 2.85 30.39 9.43
N ALA A 291 2.00 31.32 9.03
CA ALA A 291 0.73 31.58 9.68
C ALA A 291 -0.23 30.37 9.60
N ALA A 292 -0.21 29.66 8.48
CA ALA A 292 -0.94 28.39 8.33
C ALA A 292 -0.42 27.31 9.29
N LEU A 293 0.91 27.18 9.44
CA LEU A 293 1.52 26.24 10.37
C LEU A 293 1.15 26.57 11.81
N ASP A 294 1.25 27.83 12.22
CA ASP A 294 0.94 28.29 13.59
C ASP A 294 -0.54 28.00 13.92
N ALA A 295 -1.45 28.32 12.99
CA ALA A 295 -2.88 28.00 13.13
C ALA A 295 -3.13 26.50 13.20
N ALA A 296 -2.45 25.70 12.37
CA ALA A 296 -2.60 24.24 12.34
C ALA A 296 -2.01 23.56 13.59
N VAL A 297 -0.92 24.08 14.16
CA VAL A 297 -0.36 23.59 15.43
C VAL A 297 -1.33 23.91 16.57
N GLY A 298 -1.83 25.14 16.65
CA GLY A 298 -2.74 25.57 17.70
C GLY A 298 -4.09 24.80 17.70
N THR A 299 -4.46 24.19 16.56
CA THR A 299 -5.71 23.45 16.38
C THR A 299 -5.52 21.93 16.20
N GLY A 300 -4.29 21.41 16.24
CA GLY A 300 -4.02 19.97 16.10
C GLY A 300 -4.27 19.40 14.72
N LEU A 301 -4.25 20.22 13.67
CA LEU A 301 -4.49 19.83 12.27
C LEU A 301 -3.21 19.25 11.65
N VAL A 302 -2.93 17.96 11.88
CA VAL A 302 -1.66 17.33 11.47
C VAL A 302 -1.44 17.34 9.95
N GLU A 303 -2.52 17.20 9.18
CA GLU A 303 -2.47 17.25 7.71
C GLU A 303 -1.99 18.63 7.21
N GLU A 304 -2.54 19.69 7.75
CA GLU A 304 -2.16 21.07 7.41
C GLU A 304 -0.75 21.39 7.93
N GLN A 305 -0.33 20.81 9.07
CA GLN A 305 1.02 21.00 9.61
C GLN A 305 2.10 20.49 8.62
N TRP A 306 2.01 19.23 8.16
CA TRP A 306 3.05 18.71 7.27
C TRP A 306 3.02 19.40 5.91
N LYS A 307 1.85 19.79 5.39
CA LYS A 307 1.75 20.54 4.14
C LYS A 307 2.38 21.93 4.23
N ALA A 308 2.11 22.63 5.34
CA ALA A 308 2.73 23.94 5.58
C ALA A 308 4.25 23.82 5.74
N LEU A 309 4.74 22.83 6.50
CA LEU A 309 6.17 22.54 6.64
C LEU A 309 6.81 22.22 5.28
N TYR A 310 6.16 21.41 4.45
CA TYR A 310 6.63 21.12 3.10
C TYR A 310 6.70 22.40 2.23
N GLY A 311 5.66 23.21 2.26
CA GLY A 311 5.64 24.51 1.56
C GLY A 311 6.76 25.45 2.04
N ILE A 312 6.98 25.57 3.36
CA ILE A 312 8.06 26.34 3.97
C ILE A 312 9.42 25.80 3.48
N GLY A 313 9.61 24.48 3.44
CA GLY A 313 10.83 23.87 2.92
C GLY A 313 11.10 24.29 1.50
N ARG A 314 10.10 24.26 0.62
CA ARG A 314 10.20 24.67 -0.80
C ARG A 314 10.49 26.17 -0.95
N VAL A 315 9.90 27.02 -0.12
CA VAL A 315 10.23 28.47 -0.10
C VAL A 315 11.70 28.69 0.29
N ARG A 316 12.17 28.01 1.34
CA ARG A 316 13.55 28.12 1.82
C ARG A 316 14.55 27.60 0.79
N GLU A 317 14.24 26.49 0.12
CA GLU A 317 15.05 25.97 -0.98
C GLU A 317 15.15 26.97 -2.13
N ALA A 318 14.04 27.59 -2.54
CA ALA A 318 14.00 28.61 -3.58
C ALA A 318 14.77 29.90 -3.20
N THR A 319 14.95 30.17 -1.90
CA THR A 319 15.74 31.29 -1.37
C THR A 319 17.15 30.88 -0.95
N ALA A 320 17.60 29.67 -1.35
CA ALA A 320 18.93 29.11 -1.07
C ALA A 320 19.25 28.84 0.42
N ASP A 321 18.24 28.86 1.31
CA ASP A 321 18.35 28.41 2.70
C ASP A 321 18.23 26.87 2.78
N ARG A 322 19.30 26.17 2.37
CA ARG A 322 19.31 24.71 2.33
C ARG A 322 19.15 24.06 3.71
N GLN A 323 19.74 24.67 4.76
CA GLN A 323 19.61 24.12 6.12
C GLN A 323 18.19 24.24 6.64
N GLY A 324 17.56 25.40 6.45
CA GLY A 324 16.18 25.61 6.83
C GLY A 324 15.21 24.75 6.00
N ALA A 325 15.47 24.57 4.72
CA ALA A 325 14.69 23.68 3.86
C ALA A 325 14.73 22.22 4.35
N ARG A 326 15.93 21.72 4.64
CA ARG A 326 16.14 20.38 5.21
C ARG A 326 15.36 20.19 6.51
N ALA A 327 15.51 21.11 7.48
CA ALA A 327 14.80 21.02 8.76
C ALA A 327 13.27 21.00 8.57
N ALA A 328 12.75 21.79 7.65
CA ALA A 328 11.31 21.83 7.37
C ALA A 328 10.81 20.52 6.72
N TYR A 329 11.54 19.94 5.77
CA TYR A 329 11.19 18.64 5.17
C TYR A 329 11.27 17.50 6.17
N GLU A 330 12.32 17.44 7.02
CA GLU A 330 12.44 16.44 8.08
C GLU A 330 11.28 16.53 9.08
N ALA A 331 10.88 17.75 9.46
CA ALA A 331 9.73 17.97 10.33
C ALA A 331 8.40 17.53 9.65
N ALA A 332 8.22 17.80 8.36
CA ALA A 332 7.06 17.35 7.59
C ALA A 332 6.98 15.82 7.55
N ILE A 333 8.10 15.14 7.26
CA ILE A 333 8.20 13.67 7.26
C ILE A 333 7.84 13.11 8.65
N GLY A 334 8.36 13.73 9.73
CA GLY A 334 8.01 13.32 11.10
C GLY A 334 6.50 13.36 11.38
N LYS A 335 5.79 14.37 10.85
CA LYS A 335 4.32 14.45 10.95
C LYS A 335 3.62 13.37 10.11
N ILE A 336 4.08 13.12 8.89
CA ILE A 336 3.54 12.06 8.01
C ILE A 336 3.71 10.69 8.68
N GLU A 337 4.90 10.38 9.21
CA GLU A 337 5.18 9.11 9.88
C GLU A 337 4.35 8.93 11.15
N SER A 338 4.07 10.00 11.92
CA SER A 338 3.20 9.91 13.08
C SER A 338 1.77 9.49 12.71
N VAL A 339 1.21 10.04 11.62
CA VAL A 339 -0.11 9.64 11.12
C VAL A 339 -0.09 8.20 10.59
N ARG A 340 0.97 7.85 9.84
CA ARG A 340 1.12 6.51 9.28
C ARG A 340 1.16 5.43 10.37
N SER A 341 1.89 5.69 11.46
CA SER A 341 2.02 4.73 12.58
C SER A 341 0.68 4.44 13.27
N ASP A 342 -0.24 5.40 13.25
CA ASP A 342 -1.58 5.23 13.81
C ASP A 342 -2.53 4.42 12.91
N LEU A 343 -2.18 4.20 11.65
CA LEU A 343 -2.98 3.40 10.73
C LEU A 343 -2.84 1.91 11.07
N ARG A 344 -3.96 1.25 11.37
CA ARG A 344 -3.99 -0.16 11.80
C ARG A 344 -3.92 -1.13 10.64
N THR A 345 -4.41 -0.75 9.47
CA THR A 345 -4.47 -1.61 8.29
C THR A 345 -3.26 -1.34 7.39
N ILE A 346 -2.55 -2.41 7.04
CA ILE A 346 -1.33 -2.33 6.24
C ILE A 346 -1.60 -1.71 4.86
N ALA A 347 -2.68 -2.11 4.19
CA ALA A 347 -3.06 -1.55 2.89
C ALA A 347 -3.26 -0.01 2.94
N LEU A 348 -3.90 0.49 4.00
CA LEU A 348 -4.09 1.94 4.18
C LEU A 348 -2.79 2.69 4.46
N ARG A 349 -1.77 2.04 5.06
CA ARG A 349 -0.44 2.64 5.24
C ARG A 349 0.26 2.86 3.90
N ALA A 350 0.14 1.91 2.97
CA ALA A 350 0.71 2.00 1.63
C ALA A 350 0.09 3.15 0.83
N GLU A 351 -1.22 3.13 0.72
CA GLU A 351 -1.98 4.15 -0.02
C GLU A 351 -1.74 5.56 0.56
N PHE A 352 -1.67 5.67 1.88
CA PHE A 352 -1.40 6.94 2.57
C PHE A 352 -0.02 7.52 2.22
N LEU A 353 1.05 6.70 2.17
CA LEU A 353 2.39 7.16 1.84
C LEU A 353 2.55 7.53 0.38
N ALA A 354 1.91 6.79 -0.54
CA ALA A 354 2.03 7.02 -1.97
C ALA A 354 1.70 8.48 -2.36
N ASP A 355 0.70 9.07 -1.70
CA ASP A 355 0.24 10.45 -1.91
C ASP A 355 1.13 11.52 -1.24
N LYS A 356 2.08 11.13 -0.39
CA LYS A 356 2.95 12.05 0.37
C LYS A 356 4.43 11.93 0.00
N ARG A 357 4.74 11.12 -0.99
CA ARG A 357 6.11 10.85 -1.42
C ARG A 357 6.87 12.10 -1.86
N ASP A 358 6.17 13.12 -2.37
CA ASP A 358 6.80 14.37 -2.82
C ASP A 358 7.65 15.06 -1.73
N VAL A 359 7.31 14.86 -0.45
CA VAL A 359 8.09 15.40 0.67
C VAL A 359 9.43 14.67 0.82
N TYR A 360 9.41 13.33 0.66
CA TYR A 360 10.63 12.51 0.65
C TYR A 360 11.48 12.84 -0.58
N ASP A 361 10.85 12.98 -1.76
CA ASP A 361 11.53 13.37 -3.00
C ASP A 361 12.31 14.67 -2.81
N ALA A 362 11.66 15.70 -2.26
CA ALA A 362 12.30 17.00 -2.03
C ALA A 362 13.52 16.88 -1.10
N LEU A 363 13.41 16.13 0.01
CA LEU A 363 14.53 15.93 0.94
C LEU A 363 15.65 15.11 0.30
N ILE A 364 15.34 14.04 -0.42
CA ILE A 364 16.33 13.18 -1.07
C ILE A 364 17.11 13.97 -2.12
N TRP A 365 16.44 14.74 -2.98
CA TRP A 365 17.11 15.57 -3.98
C TRP A 365 17.95 16.69 -3.37
N LEU A 366 17.44 17.35 -2.33
CA LEU A 366 18.20 18.37 -1.59
C LEU A 366 19.50 17.79 -1.02
N ARG A 367 19.43 16.58 -0.42
CA ARG A 367 20.57 15.89 0.18
C ARG A 367 21.53 15.31 -0.87
N ALA A 368 21.01 14.77 -1.99
CA ALA A 368 21.82 14.24 -3.07
C ALA A 368 22.67 15.32 -3.77
N ALA A 369 22.25 16.57 -3.70
CA ALA A 369 23.01 17.72 -4.22
C ALA A 369 24.15 18.20 -3.28
N GLU A 370 24.27 17.67 -2.05
CA GLU A 370 25.39 17.97 -1.14
C GLU A 370 26.71 17.41 -1.68
N ARG A 371 27.82 18.00 -1.28
CA ARG A 371 29.16 17.54 -1.65
C ARG A 371 30.08 17.52 -0.43
N PRO A 372 30.53 16.36 0.08
CA PRO A 372 30.17 15.00 -0.40
C PRO A 372 28.69 14.67 -0.09
N ALA A 373 28.07 13.86 -0.95
CA ALA A 373 26.71 13.39 -0.71
C ALA A 373 26.69 12.44 0.50
N PRO A 374 25.72 12.57 1.42
CA PRO A 374 25.63 11.73 2.62
C PRO A 374 24.91 10.40 2.28
N ILE A 375 25.61 9.48 1.64
CA ILE A 375 25.05 8.27 1.04
C ILE A 375 24.29 7.40 2.07
N ALA A 376 24.82 7.26 3.28
CA ALA A 376 24.17 6.47 4.32
C ALA A 376 22.80 7.07 4.75
N ASP A 377 22.72 8.40 4.82
CA ASP A 377 21.47 9.10 5.14
C ASP A 377 20.48 8.99 3.97
N LEU A 378 20.97 9.14 2.73
CA LEU A 378 20.15 8.99 1.52
C LEU A 378 19.58 7.58 1.41
N PHE A 379 20.42 6.56 1.57
CA PHE A 379 19.97 5.17 1.61
C PHE A 379 18.88 4.96 2.68
N ARG A 380 19.08 5.46 3.90
CA ARG A 380 18.11 5.36 4.98
C ARG A 380 16.78 6.04 4.63
N LEU A 381 16.81 7.24 4.02
CA LEU A 381 15.60 7.97 3.60
C LEU A 381 14.84 7.22 2.51
N ILE A 382 15.55 6.68 1.52
CA ILE A 382 14.97 5.89 0.42
C ILE A 382 14.31 4.63 0.99
N GLU A 383 15.01 3.87 1.81
CA GLU A 383 14.48 2.66 2.42
C GLU A 383 13.32 2.94 3.43
N GLN A 384 13.33 4.10 4.10
CA GLN A 384 12.21 4.52 4.97
C GLN A 384 10.92 4.76 4.20
N SER A 385 11.00 5.20 2.96
CA SER A 385 9.83 5.50 2.13
C SER A 385 9.46 4.37 1.16
N ARG A 386 10.27 3.28 1.12
CA ARG A 386 10.13 2.18 0.17
C ARG A 386 9.59 0.92 0.84
N ALA A 387 8.66 0.25 0.15
CA ALA A 387 8.19 -1.09 0.52
C ALA A 387 7.83 -1.25 2.01
N ARG A 388 7.40 -0.14 2.66
CA ARG A 388 7.13 -0.09 4.11
C ARG A 388 6.00 -1.03 4.49
N THR A 389 4.98 -1.12 3.66
CA THR A 389 3.84 -2.03 3.86
C THR A 389 4.29 -3.48 3.87
N TRP A 390 5.18 -3.83 2.95
CA TRP A 390 5.75 -5.16 2.89
C TRP A 390 6.67 -5.44 4.08
N GLN A 391 7.49 -4.46 4.49
CA GLN A 391 8.31 -4.56 5.72
C GLN A 391 7.43 -4.72 6.97
N ASP A 392 6.32 -3.96 7.06
CA ASP A 392 5.36 -4.06 8.16
C ASP A 392 4.70 -5.46 8.23
N ARG A 393 4.45 -6.10 7.08
CA ARG A 393 3.95 -7.50 7.03
C ARG A 393 5.00 -8.52 7.52
N LEU A 394 6.26 -8.24 7.29
CA LEU A 394 7.33 -9.15 7.69
C LEU A 394 7.65 -9.08 9.19
N HIS A 395 7.72 -7.88 9.76
CA HIS A 395 7.99 -7.68 11.18
C HIS A 395 7.57 -6.26 11.58
N ALA A 396 6.52 -6.13 12.35
CA ALA A 396 5.90 -4.86 12.72
C ALA A 396 6.81 -3.81 13.41
N ASP A 397 7.99 -4.19 13.95
CA ASP A 397 8.80 -3.33 14.83
C ASP A 397 10.25 -3.11 14.38
N ARG A 398 10.67 -3.54 13.17
CA ARG A 398 12.07 -3.33 12.75
C ARG A 398 12.24 -2.01 12.00
N ALA A 399 13.19 -1.20 12.44
CA ALA A 399 13.65 -0.01 11.72
C ALA A 399 14.22 -0.41 10.34
N SER A 400 14.12 0.50 9.36
CA SER A 400 14.77 0.32 8.05
C SER A 400 16.27 0.00 8.24
N PRO A 401 16.85 -0.88 7.41
CA PRO A 401 18.24 -1.30 7.57
C PRO A 401 19.20 -0.12 7.38
N SER A 402 20.32 -0.13 8.09
CA SER A 402 21.41 0.78 7.79
C SER A 402 22.20 0.34 6.56
N LEU A 403 22.84 1.27 5.86
CA LEU A 403 23.73 0.96 4.72
C LEU A 403 24.78 -0.10 5.14
N ALA A 404 25.43 0.07 6.29
CA ALA A 404 26.44 -0.88 6.79
C ALA A 404 25.88 -2.29 7.03
N ALA A 405 24.63 -2.40 7.50
CA ALA A 405 23.98 -3.71 7.70
C ALA A 405 23.72 -4.42 6.37
N VAL A 406 23.38 -3.69 5.32
CA VAL A 406 23.19 -4.24 3.96
C VAL A 406 24.54 -4.63 3.37
N GLN A 407 25.54 -3.75 3.44
CA GLN A 407 26.92 -4.01 2.96
C GLN A 407 27.50 -5.28 3.58
N ALA A 408 27.32 -5.49 4.88
CA ALA A 408 27.80 -6.69 5.57
C ALA A 408 27.17 -8.01 5.07
N LYS A 409 26.05 -7.94 4.35
CA LYS A 409 25.35 -9.10 3.77
C LYS A 409 25.62 -9.29 2.30
N LEU A 410 26.18 -8.28 1.62
CA LEU A 410 26.50 -8.38 0.19
C LEU A 410 27.76 -9.21 -0.02
N PRO A 411 27.72 -10.24 -0.92
CA PRO A 411 28.93 -10.93 -1.37
C PRO A 411 29.88 -9.98 -2.12
N ALA A 412 31.19 -10.22 -2.04
CA ALA A 412 32.20 -9.35 -2.67
C ALA A 412 32.03 -9.18 -4.20
N ASN A 413 31.47 -10.19 -4.86
CA ASN A 413 31.21 -10.18 -6.32
C ASN A 413 29.82 -9.64 -6.68
N THR A 414 29.15 -8.90 -5.79
CA THR A 414 27.77 -8.43 -5.95
C THR A 414 27.67 -6.92 -5.83
N TRP A 415 27.02 -6.28 -6.78
CA TRP A 415 26.55 -4.92 -6.68
C TRP A 415 25.04 -4.87 -6.46
N LEU A 416 24.58 -4.08 -5.49
CA LEU A 416 23.18 -3.66 -5.34
C LEU A 416 23.01 -2.32 -6.05
N LEU A 417 22.06 -2.26 -6.98
CA LEU A 417 21.67 -1.05 -7.69
C LEU A 417 20.27 -0.65 -7.25
N GLU A 418 20.19 0.40 -6.46
CA GLU A 418 18.93 0.93 -5.96
C GLU A 418 18.55 2.21 -6.69
N TYR A 419 17.32 2.24 -7.23
CA TYR A 419 16.77 3.37 -7.95
C TYR A 419 15.82 4.18 -7.08
N TRP A 420 15.84 5.49 -7.30
CA TRP A 420 14.82 6.40 -6.82
C TRP A 420 14.35 7.30 -7.96
N THR A 421 13.05 7.24 -8.29
CA THR A 421 12.45 8.02 -9.38
C THR A 421 11.51 9.08 -8.83
N SER A 422 11.56 10.27 -9.39
CA SER A 422 10.67 11.39 -9.06
C SER A 422 10.46 12.28 -10.26
N ALA A 423 9.59 13.29 -10.14
CA ALA A 423 9.44 14.33 -11.15
C ALA A 423 10.73 15.13 -11.41
N ALA A 424 11.69 15.14 -10.47
CA ALA A 424 12.98 15.81 -10.64
C ALA A 424 14.00 14.96 -11.43
N GLY A 425 13.79 13.63 -11.51
CA GLY A 425 14.67 12.74 -12.25
C GLY A 425 14.88 11.39 -11.55
N VAL A 426 16.02 10.78 -11.83
CA VAL A 426 16.41 9.46 -11.32
C VAL A 426 17.69 9.57 -10.51
N ALA A 427 17.66 9.09 -9.26
CA ALA A 427 18.86 8.81 -8.46
C ALA A 427 19.15 7.31 -8.49
N ARG A 428 20.42 6.95 -8.58
CA ARG A 428 20.95 5.59 -8.62
C ARG A 428 21.97 5.44 -7.51
N LEU A 429 21.76 4.52 -6.61
CA LEU A 429 22.72 4.15 -5.57
C LEU A 429 23.37 2.82 -5.99
N TRP A 430 24.67 2.85 -6.16
CA TRP A 430 25.52 1.67 -6.36
C TRP A 430 26.14 1.30 -5.02
N ILE A 431 25.85 0.10 -4.53
CA ILE A 431 26.27 -0.36 -3.21
C ILE A 431 26.95 -1.72 -3.38
N SER A 432 28.19 -1.82 -2.91
CA SER A 432 28.90 -3.08 -2.76
C SER A 432 29.16 -3.35 -1.27
N HIS A 433 29.83 -4.45 -0.97
CA HIS A 433 30.19 -4.83 0.39
C HIS A 433 31.07 -3.78 1.09
N ASP A 434 31.85 -2.99 0.37
CA ASP A 434 32.86 -2.04 0.87
C ASP A 434 32.76 -0.62 0.28
N ASP A 435 31.93 -0.41 -0.74
CA ASP A 435 31.78 0.89 -1.41
C ASP A 435 30.29 1.25 -1.57
N ALA A 436 30.01 2.55 -1.64
CA ALA A 436 28.70 3.04 -1.98
C ALA A 436 28.80 4.38 -2.69
N ARG A 437 28.09 4.51 -3.83
CA ARG A 437 28.10 5.71 -4.68
C ARG A 437 26.69 6.11 -5.07
N ILE A 438 26.51 7.41 -5.32
CA ILE A 438 25.26 7.92 -5.86
C ILE A 438 25.52 8.67 -7.17
N ALA A 439 24.66 8.44 -8.15
CA ALA A 439 24.58 9.21 -9.37
C ALA A 439 23.15 9.73 -9.54
N THR A 440 23.01 11.01 -9.85
CA THR A 440 21.71 11.64 -10.13
C THR A 440 21.66 12.09 -11.59
N ALA A 441 20.53 11.89 -12.23
CA ALA A 441 20.22 12.44 -13.55
C ALA A 441 18.89 13.20 -13.46
N PRO A 442 18.82 14.45 -13.95
CA PRO A 442 17.56 15.19 -14.00
C PRO A 442 16.57 14.46 -14.91
N ALA A 443 15.28 14.73 -14.71
CA ALA A 443 14.23 14.23 -15.58
C ALA A 443 14.48 14.71 -17.02
N GLN A 444 14.53 13.77 -17.94
CA GLN A 444 14.69 14.02 -19.37
C GLN A 444 13.61 13.24 -20.10
N ALA A 445 12.78 13.93 -20.87
CA ALA A 445 11.70 13.31 -21.63
C ALA A 445 12.22 12.20 -22.58
N ASP A 446 13.41 12.40 -23.15
CA ASP A 446 14.06 11.43 -24.05
C ASP A 446 14.44 10.15 -23.31
N ALA A 447 14.90 10.24 -22.04
CA ALA A 447 15.28 9.07 -21.25
C ALA A 447 14.04 8.27 -20.82
N GLU A 448 12.97 8.96 -20.40
CA GLU A 448 11.69 8.31 -20.05
C GLU A 448 11.05 7.63 -21.27
N THR A 449 11.11 8.30 -22.43
CA THR A 449 10.65 7.76 -23.70
C THR A 449 11.45 6.53 -24.10
N ALA A 450 12.80 6.59 -24.03
CA ALA A 450 13.66 5.45 -24.36
C ALA A 450 13.39 4.23 -23.48
N ILE A 451 13.12 4.43 -22.19
CA ILE A 451 12.79 3.34 -21.27
C ILE A 451 11.42 2.73 -21.63
N ARG A 452 10.43 3.57 -21.91
CA ARG A 452 9.09 3.11 -22.29
C ARG A 452 9.12 2.36 -23.62
N ASP A 453 9.76 2.94 -24.63
CA ASP A 453 9.91 2.34 -25.95
C ASP A 453 10.60 0.98 -25.87
N PHE A 454 11.65 0.87 -25.04
CA PHE A 454 12.32 -0.42 -24.82
C PHE A 454 11.38 -1.49 -24.26
N VAL A 455 10.64 -1.17 -23.19
CA VAL A 455 9.69 -2.12 -22.60
C VAL A 455 8.63 -2.52 -23.63
N ASP A 456 8.07 -1.56 -24.36
CA ASP A 456 7.04 -1.79 -25.36
C ASP A 456 7.54 -2.62 -26.54
N VAL A 457 8.75 -2.33 -27.05
CA VAL A 457 9.34 -3.07 -28.18
C VAL A 457 9.64 -4.51 -27.78
N VAL A 458 10.22 -4.72 -26.59
CA VAL A 458 10.53 -6.08 -26.12
C VAL A 458 9.25 -6.88 -25.86
N ALA A 459 8.25 -6.30 -25.21
CA ALA A 459 7.00 -6.97 -24.89
C ALA A 459 6.13 -7.30 -26.13
N ARG A 460 6.38 -6.64 -27.28
CA ARG A 460 5.68 -6.92 -28.55
C ARG A 460 6.54 -7.70 -29.57
N ALA A 461 7.69 -8.19 -29.15
CA ALA A 461 8.65 -8.87 -30.03
C ALA A 461 9.09 -8.02 -31.25
N GLY A 462 9.30 -6.71 -31.03
CA GLY A 462 9.72 -5.77 -32.08
C GLY A 462 11.17 -5.99 -32.53
N SER A 463 11.44 -5.81 -33.83
CA SER A 463 12.74 -6.11 -34.44
C SER A 463 13.89 -5.19 -34.05
N ASP A 464 13.59 -3.99 -33.59
CA ASP A 464 14.55 -2.92 -33.23
C ASP A 464 14.87 -2.88 -31.73
N TRP A 465 14.65 -3.99 -31.02
CA TRP A 465 14.86 -4.08 -29.58
C TRP A 465 16.29 -3.77 -29.14
N GLN A 466 17.34 -4.10 -29.95
CA GLN A 466 18.73 -3.79 -29.61
C GLN A 466 18.96 -2.27 -29.51
N LEU A 467 18.44 -1.52 -30.47
CA LEU A 467 18.56 -0.04 -30.45
C LEU A 467 17.86 0.57 -29.25
N ALA A 468 16.65 0.10 -28.96
CA ALA A 468 15.89 0.53 -27.77
C ALA A 468 16.62 0.12 -26.48
N ALA A 469 17.19 -1.10 -26.42
CA ALA A 469 17.96 -1.59 -25.27
C ALA A 469 19.24 -0.79 -25.02
N ASP A 470 19.92 -0.34 -26.08
CA ASP A 470 21.10 0.54 -25.98
C ASP A 470 20.72 1.91 -25.43
N ALA A 471 19.60 2.48 -25.88
CA ALA A 471 19.12 3.78 -25.41
C ALA A 471 18.70 3.73 -23.94
N ALA A 472 17.89 2.73 -23.56
CA ALA A 472 17.47 2.52 -22.18
C ALA A 472 18.67 2.14 -21.27
N GLY A 473 19.61 1.34 -21.75
CA GLY A 473 20.85 0.99 -21.05
C GLY A 473 21.69 2.21 -20.70
N ARG A 474 21.89 3.12 -21.65
CA ARG A 474 22.58 4.39 -21.37
C ARG A 474 21.86 5.23 -20.31
N ALA A 475 20.53 5.25 -20.33
CA ALA A 475 19.75 6.02 -19.35
C ALA A 475 19.80 5.41 -17.94
N LEU A 476 19.76 4.08 -17.83
CA LEU A 476 19.59 3.37 -16.55
C LEU A 476 20.92 2.92 -15.92
N LEU A 477 21.90 2.51 -16.73
CA LEU A 477 23.16 1.92 -16.24
C LEU A 477 24.33 2.90 -16.27
N ALA A 478 24.10 4.17 -16.63
CA ALA A 478 25.16 5.19 -16.59
C ALA A 478 25.74 5.33 -15.18
N GLY A 479 27.10 5.35 -15.11
CA GLY A 479 27.82 5.44 -13.84
C GLY A 479 27.99 4.10 -13.12
N LEU A 480 27.71 2.98 -13.79
CA LEU A 480 28.13 1.66 -13.31
C LEU A 480 29.64 1.68 -13.04
N PRO A 481 30.07 1.41 -11.80
CA PRO A 481 31.50 1.33 -11.52
C PRO A 481 32.15 0.24 -12.38
N ASP A 482 33.36 0.48 -12.85
CA ASP A 482 34.13 -0.55 -13.54
C ASP A 482 34.55 -1.60 -12.49
N ALA A 483 33.94 -2.76 -12.57
CA ALA A 483 34.13 -3.84 -11.61
C ALA A 483 34.22 -5.15 -12.39
N SER A 484 35.45 -5.51 -12.79
CA SER A 484 35.74 -6.75 -13.52
C SER A 484 35.36 -8.01 -12.73
N ASP A 485 35.35 -7.90 -11.40
CA ASP A 485 35.11 -9.00 -10.46
C ASP A 485 33.64 -9.19 -10.09
N VAL A 486 32.75 -8.28 -10.54
CA VAL A 486 31.31 -8.38 -10.27
C VAL A 486 30.65 -9.33 -11.25
N THR A 487 29.97 -10.30 -10.70
CA THR A 487 29.21 -11.30 -11.46
C THR A 487 27.71 -11.27 -11.17
N HIS A 488 27.28 -10.56 -10.14
CA HIS A 488 25.87 -10.50 -9.72
C HIS A 488 25.39 -9.06 -9.54
N LEU A 489 24.24 -8.74 -10.14
CA LEU A 489 23.51 -7.49 -9.94
C LEU A 489 22.21 -7.75 -9.19
N LEU A 490 22.09 -7.14 -8.01
CA LEU A 490 20.84 -7.03 -7.27
C LEU A 490 20.19 -5.70 -7.63
N ILE A 491 18.96 -5.71 -8.14
CA ILE A 491 18.28 -4.51 -8.60
C ILE A 491 17.08 -4.23 -7.69
N VAL A 492 17.05 -3.02 -7.13
CA VAL A 492 15.90 -2.49 -6.39
C VAL A 492 15.26 -1.41 -7.27
N PRO A 493 14.31 -1.77 -8.13
CA PRO A 493 13.67 -0.83 -9.04
C PRO A 493 12.71 0.09 -8.29
N ASP A 494 12.32 1.19 -8.92
CA ASP A 494 11.36 2.15 -8.39
C ASP A 494 10.32 2.55 -9.43
N GLY A 495 9.06 2.62 -9.04
CA GLY A 495 7.96 3.00 -9.92
C GLY A 495 7.87 2.12 -11.17
N THR A 496 7.80 2.75 -12.34
CA THR A 496 7.69 2.05 -13.64
C THR A 496 8.94 1.24 -14.01
N LEU A 497 10.08 1.48 -13.36
CA LEU A 497 11.29 0.67 -13.57
C LEU A 497 11.12 -0.78 -13.11
N SER A 498 10.11 -1.07 -12.30
CA SER A 498 9.77 -2.44 -11.91
C SER A 498 9.35 -3.33 -13.09
N PHE A 499 8.97 -2.74 -14.23
CA PHE A 499 8.63 -3.48 -15.46
C PHE A 499 9.75 -3.49 -16.50
N VAL A 500 10.93 -2.99 -16.16
CA VAL A 500 12.08 -3.02 -17.05
C VAL A 500 12.80 -4.36 -16.92
N PRO A 501 12.94 -5.14 -18.00
CA PRO A 501 13.75 -6.36 -18.00
C PRO A 501 15.23 -6.00 -18.08
N PHE A 502 15.86 -5.71 -16.94
CA PHE A 502 17.24 -5.21 -16.89
C PHE A 502 18.24 -6.14 -17.56
N GLU A 503 17.96 -7.45 -17.59
CA GLU A 503 18.80 -8.46 -18.23
C GLU A 503 18.95 -8.26 -19.75
N ALA A 504 17.91 -7.66 -20.39
CA ALA A 504 17.90 -7.40 -21.82
C ALA A 504 18.41 -5.99 -22.18
N LEU A 505 18.70 -5.13 -21.19
CA LEU A 505 19.41 -3.87 -21.44
C LEU A 505 20.79 -4.15 -22.00
N ARG A 506 21.32 -3.23 -22.81
CA ARG A 506 22.65 -3.37 -23.40
C ARG A 506 23.64 -2.40 -22.78
N MET A 507 24.85 -2.92 -22.56
CA MET A 507 26.03 -2.19 -22.10
C MET A 507 27.13 -2.40 -23.12
N ALA A 508 27.52 -1.33 -23.79
CA ALA A 508 28.39 -1.42 -24.96
C ALA A 508 27.75 -2.39 -25.98
N ASP A 509 28.40 -3.48 -26.34
CA ASP A 509 27.94 -4.40 -27.39
C ASP A 509 27.22 -5.65 -26.85
N ALA A 510 27.07 -5.80 -25.53
CA ALA A 510 26.55 -7.00 -24.89
C ALA A 510 25.29 -6.73 -24.07
N ALA A 511 24.39 -7.69 -23.98
CA ALA A 511 23.26 -7.66 -23.06
C ALA A 511 23.74 -7.86 -21.60
N VAL A 512 23.06 -7.24 -20.65
CA VAL A 512 23.40 -7.36 -19.22
C VAL A 512 23.47 -8.81 -18.77
N VAL A 513 22.58 -9.68 -19.29
CA VAL A 513 22.56 -11.12 -18.99
C VAL A 513 23.83 -11.85 -19.44
N GLU A 514 24.60 -11.32 -20.41
CA GLU A 514 25.85 -11.93 -20.86
C GLU A 514 26.98 -11.73 -19.84
N ARG A 515 26.87 -10.70 -18.98
CA ARG A 515 27.89 -10.41 -17.97
C ARG A 515 27.46 -10.82 -16.55
N PHE A 516 26.20 -10.63 -16.18
CA PHE A 516 25.74 -10.68 -14.81
C PHE A 516 24.61 -11.70 -14.59
N ASP A 517 24.66 -12.36 -13.46
CA ASP A 517 23.48 -12.93 -12.82
C ASP A 517 22.63 -11.77 -12.30
N VAL A 518 21.34 -11.74 -12.59
CA VAL A 518 20.47 -10.65 -12.16
C VAL A 518 19.36 -11.17 -11.26
N SER A 519 19.11 -10.45 -10.16
CA SER A 519 17.91 -10.67 -9.35
C SER A 519 17.36 -9.33 -8.85
N TYR A 520 16.07 -9.33 -8.53
CA TYR A 520 15.33 -8.14 -8.11
C TYR A 520 14.99 -8.22 -6.64
N LEU A 521 14.95 -7.07 -5.98
CA LEU A 521 14.52 -6.97 -4.59
C LEU A 521 13.43 -5.90 -4.47
N PRO A 522 12.37 -6.13 -3.68
CA PRO A 522 11.40 -5.08 -3.39
C PRO A 522 11.98 -3.96 -2.51
N SER A 523 13.02 -4.26 -1.73
CA SER A 523 13.75 -3.37 -0.83
C SER A 523 15.05 -4.05 -0.41
N ALA A 524 16.11 -3.30 -0.16
CA ALA A 524 17.36 -3.81 0.38
C ALA A 524 17.20 -4.44 1.78
N ALA A 525 16.12 -4.13 2.49
CA ALA A 525 15.78 -4.74 3.78
C ALA A 525 15.66 -6.27 3.72
N LEU A 526 15.33 -6.83 2.55
CA LEU A 526 15.27 -8.29 2.38
C LEU A 526 16.61 -8.98 2.69
N LEU A 527 17.74 -8.34 2.39
CA LEU A 527 19.08 -8.88 2.63
C LEU A 527 19.41 -8.99 4.13
N THR A 528 18.81 -8.15 4.96
CA THR A 528 19.06 -8.13 6.41
C THR A 528 18.09 -9.02 7.20
N ARG A 529 17.20 -9.74 6.50
CA ARG A 529 16.26 -10.65 7.12
C ARG A 529 17.00 -11.85 7.70
N ASP A 530 16.80 -12.12 9.00
CA ASP A 530 17.33 -13.35 9.60
C ASP A 530 16.57 -14.54 9.04
N ARG A 531 17.28 -15.40 8.33
CA ARG A 531 16.78 -16.67 7.84
C ARG A 531 17.63 -17.80 8.41
N ALA A 532 16.97 -18.86 8.81
CA ALA A 532 17.69 -20.11 9.03
C ALA A 532 18.29 -20.53 7.68
N ALA A 533 19.61 -20.72 7.66
CA ALA A 533 20.26 -21.23 6.45
C ALA A 533 19.60 -22.58 6.07
N PRO A 534 19.14 -22.74 4.83
CA PRO A 534 18.57 -24.02 4.41
C PRO A 534 19.60 -25.14 4.61
N SER A 535 19.11 -26.32 4.97
CA SER A 535 20.01 -27.48 5.11
C SER A 535 20.79 -27.68 3.81
N ARG A 536 22.12 -27.78 3.90
CA ARG A 536 22.97 -28.03 2.73
C ARG A 536 22.73 -29.40 2.08
N TRP A 537 22.11 -30.32 2.80
CA TRP A 537 21.88 -31.69 2.37
C TRP A 537 20.44 -32.11 2.64
N THR A 538 19.85 -32.86 1.73
CA THR A 538 18.55 -33.50 1.87
C THR A 538 18.64 -34.98 1.54
N TRP A 539 17.81 -35.82 2.14
CA TRP A 539 17.78 -37.24 1.91
C TRP A 539 17.10 -37.60 0.58
N PRO A 540 17.54 -38.59 -0.18
CA PRO A 540 17.03 -38.92 -1.50
C PRO A 540 15.55 -39.40 -1.51
N TRP A 541 14.98 -39.74 -0.37
CA TRP A 541 13.57 -40.10 -0.24
C TRP A 541 12.68 -38.90 0.12
N ARG A 542 13.26 -37.71 0.41
CA ARG A 542 12.48 -36.50 0.64
C ARG A 542 12.03 -35.89 -0.69
N ARG A 543 10.79 -35.40 -0.69
CA ARG A 543 10.28 -34.65 -1.83
C ARG A 543 11.05 -33.35 -1.99
N GLN A 544 11.42 -33.05 -3.25
CA GLN A 544 12.15 -31.84 -3.61
C GLN A 544 11.22 -30.81 -4.28
N LEU A 545 10.14 -31.27 -4.90
CA LEU A 545 9.24 -30.45 -5.71
C LEU A 545 7.79 -30.75 -5.34
N VAL A 546 6.98 -29.70 -5.22
CA VAL A 546 5.52 -29.75 -5.36
C VAL A 546 5.17 -28.93 -6.60
N ALA A 547 4.42 -29.51 -7.54
CA ALA A 547 4.06 -28.86 -8.79
C ALA A 547 2.56 -28.97 -9.06
N PHE A 548 1.98 -27.87 -9.58
CA PHE A 548 0.60 -27.76 -10.01
C PHE A 548 0.56 -27.34 -11.48
N GLY A 549 -0.18 -28.05 -12.33
CA GLY A 549 -0.21 -27.72 -13.74
C GLY A 549 -1.52 -28.09 -14.45
N ASP A 550 -1.79 -27.36 -15.54
CA ASP A 550 -2.89 -27.61 -16.44
C ASP A 550 -4.20 -27.96 -15.71
N PRO A 551 -4.69 -27.10 -14.80
CA PRO A 551 -5.94 -27.39 -14.10
C PRO A 551 -7.03 -27.62 -15.13
N ALA A 552 -7.84 -28.66 -14.94
CA ALA A 552 -8.88 -29.05 -15.90
C ALA A 552 -9.71 -27.83 -16.32
N PRO A 553 -9.92 -27.61 -17.63
CA PRO A 553 -10.59 -26.41 -18.11
C PRO A 553 -12.02 -26.37 -17.57
N ALA A 554 -12.31 -25.39 -16.73
CA ALA A 554 -13.68 -25.04 -16.44
C ALA A 554 -14.32 -24.51 -17.74
N ARG A 555 -15.54 -24.92 -18.05
CA ARG A 555 -16.26 -24.44 -19.25
C ARG A 555 -16.46 -22.90 -19.25
N ALA A 556 -16.32 -22.25 -18.11
CA ALA A 556 -16.32 -20.80 -17.96
C ALA A 556 -15.55 -20.42 -16.68
N TYR A 557 -14.67 -19.44 -16.78
CA TYR A 557 -14.05 -18.78 -15.63
C TYR A 557 -14.87 -17.53 -15.31
N PRO A 558 -15.76 -17.54 -14.31
CA PRO A 558 -16.77 -16.48 -14.13
C PRO A 558 -16.17 -15.11 -13.77
N LEU A 559 -14.91 -15.08 -13.34
CA LEU A 559 -14.20 -13.81 -13.07
C LEU A 559 -13.38 -13.33 -14.28
N GLU A 560 -13.29 -14.12 -15.36
CA GLU A 560 -12.49 -13.76 -16.52
C GLU A 560 -13.40 -13.26 -17.66
N THR A 561 -13.03 -12.12 -18.22
CA THR A 561 -13.75 -11.49 -19.34
C THR A 561 -13.39 -12.07 -20.70
N ARG A 562 -12.31 -12.86 -20.77
CA ARG A 562 -11.83 -13.51 -22.00
C ARG A 562 -11.58 -14.99 -21.74
N PRO A 563 -11.84 -15.86 -22.74
CA PRO A 563 -11.45 -17.26 -22.67
C PRO A 563 -9.92 -17.37 -22.49
N LEU A 564 -9.48 -18.17 -21.54
CA LEU A 564 -8.07 -18.46 -21.34
C LEU A 564 -7.62 -19.54 -22.33
N PRO A 565 -6.46 -19.39 -23.01
CA PRO A 565 -5.98 -20.39 -23.95
C PRO A 565 -5.58 -21.68 -23.22
N PRO A 566 -5.64 -22.86 -23.87
CA PRO A 566 -5.12 -24.09 -23.28
C PRO A 566 -3.62 -24.02 -23.11
N LEU A 567 -3.09 -24.73 -22.10
CA LEU A 567 -1.65 -24.85 -21.80
C LEU A 567 -1.15 -26.28 -22.08
N PRO A 568 -1.08 -26.71 -23.35
CA PRO A 568 -0.77 -28.11 -23.71
C PRO A 568 0.62 -28.55 -23.28
N TYR A 569 1.58 -27.62 -23.09
CA TYR A 569 2.94 -27.93 -22.69
C TYR A 569 3.17 -27.91 -21.17
N ALA A 570 2.21 -27.46 -20.35
CA ALA A 570 2.35 -27.39 -18.89
C ALA A 570 2.59 -28.76 -18.26
N ASN A 571 1.92 -29.82 -18.75
CA ASN A 571 2.15 -31.21 -18.28
C ASN A 571 3.55 -31.69 -18.63
N GLU A 572 4.02 -31.44 -19.87
CA GLU A 572 5.36 -31.80 -20.33
C GLU A 572 6.41 -31.03 -19.55
N GLU A 573 6.21 -29.75 -19.31
CA GLU A 573 7.06 -28.89 -18.47
C GLU A 573 7.28 -29.53 -17.09
N ILE A 574 6.20 -29.82 -16.36
CA ILE A 574 6.27 -30.35 -15.01
C ILE A 574 6.99 -31.72 -14.96
N HIS A 575 6.73 -32.60 -15.91
CA HIS A 575 7.42 -33.89 -15.95
C HIS A 575 8.90 -33.74 -16.26
N ARG A 576 9.29 -32.86 -17.16
CA ARG A 576 10.69 -32.57 -17.48
C ARG A 576 11.44 -31.99 -16.29
N ILE A 577 10.89 -30.94 -15.64
CA ILE A 577 11.53 -30.31 -14.47
C ILE A 577 11.67 -31.30 -13.31
N ALA A 578 10.66 -32.15 -13.08
CA ALA A 578 10.74 -33.19 -12.06
C ALA A 578 11.86 -34.21 -12.34
N GLY A 579 12.12 -34.51 -13.62
CA GLY A 579 13.23 -35.38 -14.05
C GLY A 579 14.61 -34.77 -13.85
N GLU A 580 14.74 -33.45 -13.92
CA GLU A 580 16.02 -32.74 -13.72
C GLU A 580 16.42 -32.62 -12.23
N LEU A 581 15.45 -32.62 -11.34
CA LEU A 581 15.69 -32.58 -9.90
C LEU A 581 15.90 -33.99 -9.33
N ARG A 582 16.99 -34.15 -8.58
CA ARG A 582 17.25 -35.41 -7.85
C ARG A 582 16.38 -35.47 -6.62
N GLY A 583 15.52 -36.49 -6.50
CA GLY A 583 14.62 -36.69 -5.35
C GLY A 583 13.17 -36.87 -5.79
N GLY A 584 12.26 -36.98 -4.82
CA GLY A 584 10.83 -37.16 -5.12
C GLY A 584 10.14 -35.87 -5.55
N ALA A 585 9.14 -35.98 -6.43
CA ALA A 585 8.23 -34.90 -6.80
C ALA A 585 6.78 -35.26 -6.42
N ASP A 586 6.02 -34.27 -5.97
CA ASP A 586 4.58 -34.33 -5.72
C ASP A 586 3.90 -33.53 -6.82
N ILE A 587 3.34 -34.22 -7.81
CA ILE A 587 2.85 -33.63 -9.04
C ILE A 587 1.32 -33.70 -9.06
N HIS A 588 0.69 -32.54 -9.25
CA HIS A 588 -0.76 -32.37 -9.31
C HIS A 588 -1.14 -31.75 -10.66
N LEU A 589 -1.75 -32.54 -11.54
CA LEU A 589 -2.10 -32.16 -12.89
C LEU A 589 -3.62 -32.25 -13.13
N GLY A 590 -4.14 -31.46 -14.05
CA GLY A 590 -5.52 -31.51 -14.43
C GLY A 590 -6.48 -31.35 -13.24
N PRO A 591 -7.41 -32.30 -13.04
CA PRO A 591 -8.36 -32.26 -11.92
C PRO A 591 -7.71 -32.33 -10.52
N ASP A 592 -6.47 -32.82 -10.43
CA ASP A 592 -5.75 -32.95 -9.17
C ASP A 592 -4.99 -31.68 -8.77
N ALA A 593 -4.88 -30.68 -9.66
CA ALA A 593 -4.27 -29.39 -9.37
C ALA A 593 -5.19 -28.48 -8.49
N ARG A 594 -5.54 -28.97 -7.27
CA ARG A 594 -6.58 -28.36 -6.44
C ARG A 594 -6.01 -27.38 -5.42
N LYS A 595 -6.71 -26.29 -5.17
CA LYS A 595 -6.38 -25.27 -4.17
C LYS A 595 -6.17 -25.85 -2.75
N ALA A 596 -7.02 -26.80 -2.36
CA ALA A 596 -6.92 -27.42 -1.04
C ALA A 596 -5.52 -28.02 -0.78
N LEU A 597 -4.86 -28.54 -1.84
CA LEU A 597 -3.51 -29.10 -1.74
C LEU A 597 -2.44 -27.99 -1.62
N ALA A 598 -2.69 -26.83 -2.14
CA ALA A 598 -1.78 -25.68 -1.93
C ALA A 598 -1.88 -25.11 -0.51
N LEU A 599 -3.03 -25.28 0.15
CA LEU A 599 -3.30 -24.74 1.49
C LEU A 599 -3.08 -25.73 2.64
N ASP A 600 -2.87 -27.03 2.38
CA ASP A 600 -2.76 -28.09 3.42
C ASP A 600 -1.39 -28.18 4.13
N GLY A 601 -0.49 -27.24 3.85
CA GLY A 601 0.84 -27.17 4.47
C GLY A 601 1.92 -28.01 3.76
N ARG A 602 1.62 -28.76 2.68
CA ARG A 602 2.62 -29.54 1.93
C ARG A 602 3.71 -28.70 1.29
N LEU A 603 3.40 -27.43 0.93
CA LEU A 603 4.38 -26.53 0.32
C LEU A 603 5.55 -26.22 1.24
N ARG A 604 5.35 -26.22 2.55
CA ARG A 604 6.40 -25.99 3.55
C ARG A 604 7.51 -27.05 3.52
N ALA A 605 7.19 -28.28 3.11
CA ALA A 605 8.08 -29.43 3.27
C ALA A 605 9.09 -29.61 2.11
N VAL A 606 9.10 -28.72 1.12
CA VAL A 606 9.89 -28.85 -0.10
C VAL A 606 10.70 -27.59 -0.41
N PRO A 607 11.90 -27.73 -1.03
CA PRO A 607 12.66 -26.54 -1.46
C PRO A 607 12.11 -25.86 -2.72
N PHE A 608 11.35 -26.59 -3.57
CA PHE A 608 10.82 -26.08 -4.82
C PHE A 608 9.31 -26.20 -4.89
N VAL A 609 8.65 -25.11 -5.26
CA VAL A 609 7.22 -25.07 -5.60
C VAL A 609 7.09 -24.53 -7.02
N HIS A 610 6.31 -25.19 -7.88
CA HIS A 610 6.14 -24.81 -9.26
C HIS A 610 4.66 -24.80 -9.66
N PHE A 611 4.22 -23.69 -10.26
CA PHE A 611 2.89 -23.52 -10.83
C PHE A 611 3.02 -23.30 -12.34
N ALA A 612 2.57 -24.26 -13.15
CA ALA A 612 2.41 -24.14 -14.60
C ALA A 612 0.91 -24.05 -14.92
N THR A 613 0.33 -22.88 -14.72
CA THR A 613 -1.11 -22.61 -14.81
C THR A 613 -1.36 -21.16 -15.20
N HIS A 614 -2.63 -20.76 -15.32
CA HIS A 614 -2.96 -19.36 -15.51
C HIS A 614 -2.90 -18.59 -14.20
N ALA A 615 -2.42 -17.35 -14.29
CA ALA A 615 -2.54 -16.35 -13.25
C ALA A 615 -3.11 -15.06 -13.84
N VAL A 616 -3.86 -14.33 -13.05
CA VAL A 616 -4.46 -13.05 -13.44
C VAL A 616 -4.13 -12.02 -12.40
N ALA A 617 -3.40 -10.98 -12.81
CA ALA A 617 -3.12 -9.82 -11.98
C ALA A 617 -4.29 -8.82 -12.05
N ASP A 618 -4.85 -8.44 -10.90
CA ASP A 618 -5.84 -7.37 -10.80
C ASP A 618 -5.13 -6.06 -10.46
N THR A 619 -5.06 -5.15 -11.44
CA THR A 619 -4.37 -3.85 -11.27
C THR A 619 -5.18 -2.84 -10.46
N ARG A 620 -6.47 -3.09 -10.22
CA ARG A 620 -7.35 -2.23 -9.42
C ARG A 620 -7.32 -2.63 -7.95
N ASP A 621 -7.48 -3.93 -7.68
CA ASP A 621 -7.46 -4.51 -6.35
C ASP A 621 -6.46 -5.68 -6.31
N PRO A 622 -5.20 -5.44 -5.94
CA PRO A 622 -4.16 -6.48 -5.95
C PRO A 622 -4.50 -7.72 -5.14
N GLU A 623 -5.30 -7.59 -4.08
CA GLU A 623 -5.71 -8.73 -3.25
C GLU A 623 -6.62 -9.72 -4.02
N ARG A 624 -7.21 -9.28 -5.14
CA ARG A 624 -8.00 -10.11 -6.07
C ARG A 624 -7.18 -10.76 -7.18
N SER A 625 -5.89 -10.44 -7.29
CA SER A 625 -4.97 -11.20 -8.15
C SER A 625 -4.99 -12.66 -7.74
N ARG A 626 -4.94 -13.59 -8.70
CA ARG A 626 -5.26 -15.00 -8.44
C ARG A 626 -4.52 -15.95 -9.36
N ILE A 627 -4.21 -17.13 -8.81
CA ILE A 627 -3.73 -18.30 -9.55
C ILE A 627 -4.94 -19.21 -9.76
N LEU A 628 -5.13 -19.71 -10.99
CA LEU A 628 -6.23 -20.60 -11.33
C LEU A 628 -5.87 -22.06 -11.00
N LEU A 629 -6.79 -22.74 -10.30
CA LEU A 629 -6.64 -24.13 -9.89
C LEU A 629 -7.91 -24.93 -10.24
N ALA A 630 -7.83 -26.27 -10.17
CA ALA A 630 -8.91 -27.14 -10.54
C ALA A 630 -10.14 -26.94 -9.66
N PRO A 631 -11.35 -27.14 -10.22
CA PRO A 631 -12.60 -27.06 -9.48
C PRO A 631 -12.62 -27.95 -8.24
N ARG A 632 -13.34 -27.51 -7.20
CA ARG A 632 -13.54 -28.28 -5.99
C ARG A 632 -14.48 -29.48 -6.28
N ASP A 633 -14.05 -30.69 -5.93
CA ASP A 633 -14.87 -31.94 -5.91
C ASP A 633 -15.74 -32.20 -7.18
N GLY A 634 -15.15 -32.08 -8.38
CA GLY A 634 -15.86 -32.32 -9.64
C GLY A 634 -16.86 -31.22 -10.02
N GLY A 635 -16.81 -30.06 -9.35
CA GLY A 635 -17.60 -28.88 -9.70
C GLY A 635 -17.24 -28.35 -11.09
N THR A 636 -18.11 -27.51 -11.64
CA THR A 636 -17.90 -26.86 -12.95
C THR A 636 -17.20 -25.51 -12.83
N GLN A 637 -17.02 -24.99 -11.59
CA GLN A 637 -16.42 -23.68 -11.34
C GLN A 637 -14.95 -23.85 -10.87
N PRO A 638 -14.02 -23.07 -11.43
CA PRO A 638 -12.63 -23.09 -11.02
C PRO A 638 -12.49 -22.64 -9.57
N ASP A 639 -11.47 -23.14 -8.89
CA ASP A 639 -11.04 -22.59 -7.60
C ASP A 639 -9.87 -21.63 -7.83
N TYR A 640 -9.83 -20.55 -7.06
CA TYR A 640 -8.84 -19.49 -7.20
C TYR A 640 -8.00 -19.40 -5.93
N LEU A 641 -6.69 -19.44 -6.05
CA LEU A 641 -5.77 -19.08 -4.98
C LEU A 641 -5.49 -17.56 -5.11
N PHE A 642 -6.14 -16.78 -4.25
CA PHE A 642 -6.03 -15.33 -4.27
C PHE A 642 -4.73 -14.84 -3.62
N LEU A 643 -4.24 -13.68 -4.05
CA LEU A 643 -3.03 -13.06 -3.51
C LEU A 643 -3.05 -12.91 -1.99
N ARG A 644 -4.21 -12.51 -1.42
CA ARG A 644 -4.41 -12.43 0.04
C ARG A 644 -4.17 -13.76 0.75
N GLU A 645 -4.51 -14.90 0.12
CA GLU A 645 -4.30 -16.24 0.70
C GLU A 645 -2.85 -16.69 0.56
N ILE A 646 -2.14 -16.22 -0.47
CA ILE A 646 -0.70 -16.46 -0.65
C ILE A 646 0.10 -15.81 0.47
N TYR A 647 -0.29 -14.62 0.93
CA TYR A 647 0.34 -13.98 2.10
C TYR A 647 0.27 -14.82 3.37
N ASP A 648 -0.76 -15.66 3.53
CA ASP A 648 -0.99 -16.51 4.69
C ASP A 648 -0.32 -17.89 4.58
N LEU A 649 0.33 -18.21 3.45
CA LEU A 649 1.07 -19.46 3.30
C LEU A 649 2.32 -19.48 4.19
N ASP A 650 2.73 -20.66 4.64
CA ASP A 650 4.02 -20.87 5.30
C ASP A 650 5.05 -21.45 4.30
N LEU A 651 5.87 -20.56 3.74
CA LEU A 651 6.89 -20.89 2.74
C LEU A 651 8.34 -20.71 3.28
N ARG A 652 8.53 -20.71 4.61
CA ARG A 652 9.83 -20.40 5.24
C ARG A 652 10.96 -21.34 4.84
N ASP A 653 10.65 -22.58 4.54
CA ASP A 653 11.63 -23.60 4.11
C ASP A 653 11.72 -23.72 2.57
N VAL A 654 10.90 -22.95 1.83
CA VAL A 654 10.91 -22.95 0.36
C VAL A 654 12.03 -22.06 -0.14
N ALA A 655 12.95 -22.65 -0.89
CA ALA A 655 14.05 -21.93 -1.50
C ALA A 655 13.59 -21.15 -2.75
N LEU A 656 12.69 -21.75 -3.54
CA LEU A 656 12.25 -21.16 -4.79
C LEU A 656 10.77 -21.50 -5.08
N VAL A 657 9.98 -20.48 -5.40
CA VAL A 657 8.67 -20.63 -6.01
C VAL A 657 8.74 -20.14 -7.47
N THR A 658 8.29 -20.95 -8.40
CA THR A 658 8.19 -20.58 -9.82
C THR A 658 6.73 -20.47 -10.23
N LEU A 659 6.33 -19.31 -10.76
CA LEU A 659 5.05 -19.12 -11.43
C LEU A 659 5.29 -19.04 -12.94
N SER A 660 5.23 -20.20 -13.61
CA SER A 660 5.20 -20.29 -15.07
C SER A 660 3.79 -19.99 -15.56
N ALA A 661 3.40 -18.72 -15.45
CA ALA A 661 2.05 -18.23 -15.71
C ALA A 661 2.10 -16.80 -16.23
N CYS A 662 1.10 -16.41 -17.01
CA CYS A 662 1.07 -15.10 -17.67
C CYS A 662 0.97 -13.93 -16.69
N GLU A 663 1.69 -12.82 -16.98
CA GLU A 663 1.60 -11.51 -16.30
C GLU A 663 1.70 -11.55 -14.75
N THR A 664 2.42 -12.51 -14.18
CA THR A 664 2.48 -12.71 -12.72
C THR A 664 3.22 -11.59 -11.98
N GLU A 665 4.06 -10.81 -12.65
CA GLU A 665 4.69 -9.61 -12.10
C GLU A 665 3.88 -8.33 -12.38
N ARG A 666 2.83 -8.39 -13.22
CA ARG A 666 1.89 -7.27 -13.37
C ARG A 666 1.03 -7.14 -12.12
N GLY A 667 1.04 -5.95 -11.54
CA GLY A 667 0.25 -5.60 -10.38
C GLY A 667 0.02 -4.09 -10.35
N LYS A 668 -0.68 -3.61 -9.32
CA LYS A 668 -0.85 -2.17 -9.08
C LYS A 668 0.51 -1.57 -8.71
N ILE A 669 0.96 -0.58 -9.47
CA ILE A 669 2.10 0.23 -9.03
C ILE A 669 1.61 1.16 -7.93
N VAL A 670 2.11 0.98 -6.72
CA VAL A 670 1.91 1.92 -5.61
C VAL A 670 3.20 2.71 -5.45
N ARG A 671 3.11 4.03 -5.64
CA ARG A 671 4.29 4.92 -5.58
C ARG A 671 4.97 4.80 -4.22
N GLY A 672 6.25 4.42 -4.20
CA GLY A 672 7.02 4.14 -2.99
C GLY A 672 6.90 2.70 -2.49
N GLU A 673 5.84 1.98 -2.80
CA GLU A 673 5.71 0.55 -2.46
C GLU A 673 6.22 -0.35 -3.59
N GLY A 674 6.19 0.10 -4.85
CA GLY A 674 6.50 -0.71 -6.03
C GLY A 674 5.28 -1.49 -6.53
N VAL A 675 5.51 -2.62 -7.21
CA VAL A 675 4.43 -3.47 -7.72
C VAL A 675 3.88 -4.36 -6.61
N GLU A 676 2.60 -4.24 -6.31
CA GLU A 676 1.89 -5.22 -5.48
C GLU A 676 1.51 -6.42 -6.35
N GLY A 677 2.33 -7.48 -6.32
CA GLY A 677 2.21 -8.66 -7.15
C GLY A 677 2.57 -9.95 -6.42
N PHE A 678 2.57 -11.05 -7.17
CA PHE A 678 2.79 -12.40 -6.61
C PHE A 678 4.18 -12.57 -6.00
N SER A 679 5.24 -12.02 -6.60
CA SER A 679 6.61 -12.13 -6.08
C SER A 679 6.70 -11.62 -4.63
N ARG A 680 6.10 -10.45 -4.36
CA ARG A 680 6.10 -9.87 -3.00
C ARG A 680 5.32 -10.71 -2.01
N ALA A 681 4.16 -11.26 -2.41
CA ALA A 681 3.36 -12.10 -1.53
C ALA A 681 4.09 -13.41 -1.18
N LEU A 682 4.72 -14.04 -2.15
CA LEU A 682 5.51 -15.26 -1.94
C LEU A 682 6.72 -15.03 -1.02
N LEU A 683 7.45 -13.93 -1.21
CA LEU A 683 8.55 -13.55 -0.32
C LEU A 683 8.06 -13.21 1.09
N ALA A 684 6.90 -12.56 1.23
CA ALA A 684 6.28 -12.28 2.53
C ALA A 684 5.86 -13.57 3.23
N ALA A 685 5.28 -14.52 2.50
CA ALA A 685 4.92 -15.85 2.99
C ALA A 685 6.14 -16.69 3.43
N GLY A 686 7.34 -16.26 3.08
CA GLY A 686 8.57 -16.88 3.54
C GLY A 686 9.49 -17.44 2.46
N ALA A 687 9.10 -17.54 1.19
CA ALA A 687 9.95 -18.04 0.13
C ALA A 687 11.28 -17.26 0.03
N SER A 688 12.39 -17.93 -0.33
CA SER A 688 13.69 -17.25 -0.48
C SER A 688 13.75 -16.43 -1.74
N ALA A 689 13.23 -17.00 -2.83
CA ALA A 689 13.17 -16.38 -4.14
C ALA A 689 11.89 -16.82 -4.86
N ALA A 690 11.47 -16.01 -5.82
CA ALA A 690 10.36 -16.31 -6.72
C ALA A 690 10.75 -16.00 -8.16
N VAL A 691 10.40 -16.86 -9.11
CA VAL A 691 10.44 -16.58 -10.54
C VAL A 691 9.03 -16.29 -11.01
N THR A 692 8.85 -15.12 -11.63
CA THR A 692 7.58 -14.61 -12.14
C THR A 692 7.74 -14.06 -13.55
N THR A 693 6.67 -13.67 -14.22
CA THR A 693 6.70 -13.15 -15.59
C THR A 693 6.16 -11.73 -15.71
N MET A 694 6.83 -10.88 -16.47
CA MET A 694 6.45 -9.47 -16.71
C MET A 694 5.33 -9.33 -17.76
N TRP A 695 5.21 -10.28 -18.69
CA TRP A 695 4.20 -10.30 -19.76
C TRP A 695 3.84 -11.74 -20.13
N ASP A 696 2.85 -11.88 -21.01
CA ASP A 696 2.41 -13.17 -21.52
C ASP A 696 3.51 -13.83 -22.35
N VAL A 697 3.89 -15.03 -21.97
CA VAL A 697 4.90 -15.83 -22.67
C VAL A 697 4.23 -17.01 -23.36
N ALA A 698 4.64 -17.32 -24.58
CA ALA A 698 4.13 -18.46 -25.31
C ALA A 698 4.45 -19.78 -24.60
N ASP A 699 3.46 -20.67 -24.47
CA ASP A 699 3.50 -21.89 -23.66
C ASP A 699 4.68 -22.81 -23.99
N ARG A 700 4.98 -23.07 -25.27
CA ARG A 700 6.10 -23.95 -25.67
C ARG A 700 7.49 -23.39 -25.35
N PRO A 701 7.85 -22.11 -25.66
CA PRO A 701 9.09 -21.51 -25.20
C PRO A 701 9.21 -21.47 -23.66
N ALA A 702 8.09 -21.25 -22.95
CA ALA A 702 8.06 -21.27 -21.50
C ALA A 702 8.51 -22.62 -20.94
N ALA A 703 7.92 -23.72 -21.43
CA ALA A 703 8.28 -25.07 -21.01
C ALA A 703 9.77 -25.40 -21.28
N GLU A 704 10.31 -24.94 -22.43
CA GLU A 704 11.72 -25.16 -22.74
C GLU A 704 12.64 -24.34 -21.83
N LEU A 705 12.34 -23.05 -21.60
CA LEU A 705 13.15 -22.20 -20.72
C LEU A 705 13.14 -22.75 -19.28
N MET A 706 11.99 -23.19 -18.78
CA MET A 706 11.88 -23.79 -17.46
C MET A 706 12.67 -25.12 -17.39
N THR A 707 12.64 -25.93 -18.43
CA THR A 707 13.46 -27.16 -18.51
C THR A 707 14.95 -26.84 -18.36
N GLN A 708 15.48 -25.85 -19.10
CA GLN A 708 16.87 -25.42 -19.03
C GLN A 708 17.21 -24.84 -17.65
N PHE A 709 16.28 -24.07 -17.08
CA PHE A 709 16.43 -23.48 -15.74
C PHE A 709 16.59 -24.57 -14.67
N TYR A 710 15.64 -25.52 -14.62
CA TYR A 710 15.70 -26.64 -13.64
C TYR A 710 16.84 -27.62 -13.91
N TYR A 711 17.26 -27.77 -15.16
CA TYR A 711 18.49 -28.52 -15.51
C TYR A 711 19.72 -27.93 -14.82
N ALA A 712 19.89 -26.61 -14.85
CA ALA A 712 20.99 -25.94 -14.19
C ALA A 712 20.87 -26.01 -12.65
N LEU A 713 19.65 -25.82 -12.09
CA LEU A 713 19.39 -26.00 -10.66
C LEU A 713 19.74 -27.41 -10.16
N GLY A 714 19.35 -28.47 -10.92
CA GLY A 714 19.64 -29.86 -10.58
C GLY A 714 21.14 -30.19 -10.57
N ARG A 715 21.95 -29.34 -11.21
CA ARG A 715 23.43 -29.41 -11.21
C ARG A 715 24.07 -28.55 -10.14
N GLY A 716 23.28 -27.85 -9.33
CA GLY A 716 23.75 -27.08 -8.19
C GLY A 716 24.08 -25.62 -8.49
N ALA A 717 23.60 -25.07 -9.62
CA ALA A 717 23.64 -23.65 -9.85
C ALA A 717 22.71 -22.91 -8.87
N SER A 718 23.06 -21.68 -8.47
CA SER A 718 22.13 -20.81 -7.74
C SER A 718 20.95 -20.43 -8.63
N PRO A 719 19.80 -20.01 -8.08
CA PRO A 719 18.65 -19.59 -8.89
C PRO A 719 18.98 -18.51 -9.92
N ALA A 720 19.78 -17.49 -9.56
CA ALA A 720 20.17 -16.43 -10.48
C ALA A 720 21.08 -16.95 -11.60
N ALA A 721 22.09 -17.75 -11.28
CA ALA A 721 22.98 -18.35 -12.27
C ALA A 721 22.24 -19.32 -13.19
N ALA A 722 21.31 -20.12 -12.65
CA ALA A 722 20.49 -21.04 -13.43
C ALA A 722 19.58 -20.32 -14.42
N LEU A 723 18.91 -19.25 -13.97
CA LEU A 723 18.04 -18.45 -14.84
C LEU A 723 18.85 -17.75 -15.94
N ARG A 724 20.01 -17.16 -15.59
CA ARG A 724 20.95 -16.61 -16.57
C ARG A 724 21.33 -17.65 -17.62
N GLN A 725 21.71 -18.86 -17.20
CA GLN A 725 22.14 -19.93 -18.11
C GLN A 725 21.02 -20.32 -19.08
N ALA A 726 19.78 -20.45 -18.59
CA ALA A 726 18.62 -20.68 -19.43
C ALA A 726 18.40 -19.54 -20.44
N LYS A 727 18.46 -18.28 -19.99
CA LYS A 727 18.33 -17.10 -20.86
C LYS A 727 19.42 -17.01 -21.92
N LEU A 728 20.68 -17.31 -21.60
CA LEU A 728 21.78 -17.35 -22.54
C LEU A 728 21.60 -18.42 -23.61
N THR A 729 21.05 -19.60 -23.26
CA THR A 729 20.73 -20.65 -24.25
C THR A 729 19.72 -20.14 -25.28
N PHE A 730 18.75 -19.33 -24.85
CA PHE A 730 17.76 -18.70 -25.74
C PHE A 730 18.41 -17.60 -26.57
N LEU A 731 19.12 -16.66 -25.94
CA LEU A 731 19.75 -15.52 -26.62
C LEU A 731 20.70 -15.96 -27.74
N HIS A 732 21.45 -17.04 -27.54
CA HIS A 732 22.41 -17.57 -28.52
C HIS A 732 21.81 -18.63 -29.46
N SER A 733 20.48 -18.89 -29.37
CA SER A 733 19.84 -19.84 -30.27
C SER A 733 19.67 -19.27 -31.69
N GLN A 734 19.56 -20.14 -32.66
CA GLN A 734 19.24 -19.77 -34.06
C GLN A 734 17.71 -19.70 -34.28
N LEU A 735 16.92 -19.90 -33.24
CA LEU A 735 15.47 -19.89 -33.30
C LEU A 735 14.92 -18.46 -33.08
N PRO A 736 13.67 -18.20 -33.46
CA PRO A 736 13.01 -16.92 -33.10
C PRO A 736 13.04 -16.62 -31.59
N TRP A 737 13.27 -17.63 -30.76
CA TRP A 737 13.37 -17.53 -29.29
C TRP A 737 14.59 -16.76 -28.80
N ALA A 738 15.56 -16.42 -29.67
CA ALA A 738 16.67 -15.52 -29.36
C ALA A 738 16.18 -14.10 -28.97
N HIS A 739 14.99 -13.72 -29.44
CA HIS A 739 14.40 -12.42 -29.10
C HIS A 739 14.06 -12.33 -27.60
N PRO A 740 14.36 -11.20 -26.91
CA PRO A 740 14.11 -11.02 -25.46
C PRO A 740 12.66 -11.25 -25.02
N TYR A 741 11.70 -11.09 -25.91
CA TYR A 741 10.28 -11.42 -25.64
C TYR A 741 10.14 -12.80 -24.99
N PHE A 742 10.90 -13.79 -25.44
CA PHE A 742 10.77 -15.19 -25.00
C PHE A 742 11.50 -15.52 -23.70
N TRP A 743 12.50 -14.71 -23.28
CA TRP A 743 13.32 -15.02 -22.11
C TRP A 743 13.44 -13.88 -21.10
N ALA A 744 13.39 -12.62 -21.51
CA ALA A 744 13.63 -11.50 -20.61
C ALA A 744 12.43 -11.21 -19.69
N GLY A 745 11.23 -11.68 -20.07
CA GLY A 745 10.04 -11.57 -19.23
C GLY A 745 10.12 -12.34 -17.92
N TYR A 746 10.92 -13.40 -17.84
CA TYR A 746 11.13 -14.14 -16.60
C TYR A 746 12.07 -13.39 -15.67
N VAL A 747 11.61 -13.06 -14.47
CA VAL A 747 12.38 -12.33 -13.47
C VAL A 747 12.48 -13.09 -12.16
N LEU A 748 13.67 -13.06 -11.58
CA LEU A 748 13.94 -13.66 -10.28
C LEU A 748 13.92 -12.57 -9.20
N THR A 749 12.95 -12.63 -8.31
CA THR A 749 12.82 -11.69 -7.18
C THR A 749 13.19 -12.41 -5.89
N GLY A 750 14.06 -11.82 -5.07
CA GLY A 750 14.52 -12.38 -3.81
C GLY A 750 16.00 -12.75 -3.81
N ASP A 751 16.38 -13.68 -2.93
CA ASP A 751 17.77 -14.15 -2.81
C ASP A 751 18.14 -15.10 -3.96
N GLY A 752 18.67 -14.53 -5.03
CA GLY A 752 19.16 -15.30 -6.19
C GLY A 752 20.38 -16.17 -5.92
N SER A 753 21.06 -15.96 -4.79
CA SER A 753 22.24 -16.70 -4.37
C SER A 753 21.96 -17.85 -3.40
N VAL A 754 20.70 -18.05 -3.04
CA VAL A 754 20.31 -19.06 -2.05
C VAL A 754 20.90 -20.44 -2.39
N ALA A 755 21.59 -21.04 -1.41
CA ALA A 755 22.14 -22.37 -1.57
C ALA A 755 21.02 -23.41 -1.60
N LEU A 756 20.92 -24.17 -2.68
CA LEU A 756 19.95 -25.24 -2.82
C LEU A 756 20.41 -26.51 -2.13
N PRO A 757 19.52 -27.28 -1.46
CA PRO A 757 19.91 -28.52 -0.79
C PRO A 757 20.39 -29.57 -1.81
N ARG A 758 21.57 -30.12 -1.58
CA ARG A 758 22.08 -31.22 -2.39
C ARG A 758 21.50 -32.55 -1.91
N VAL A 759 20.99 -33.33 -2.82
CA VAL A 759 20.48 -34.66 -2.51
C VAL A 759 21.62 -35.63 -2.21
N VAL A 760 21.60 -36.27 -1.02
CA VAL A 760 22.61 -37.27 -0.68
C VAL A 760 22.53 -38.42 -1.67
N PRO A 761 23.65 -38.83 -2.34
CA PRO A 761 23.63 -39.97 -3.26
C PRO A 761 23.25 -41.28 -2.59
N TRP A 762 22.43 -42.10 -3.24
CA TRP A 762 22.02 -43.41 -2.72
C TRP A 762 23.22 -44.31 -2.32
N GLY A 763 24.34 -44.20 -3.03
CA GLY A 763 25.56 -44.94 -2.66
C GLY A 763 26.11 -44.56 -1.27
N VAL A 764 26.03 -43.27 -0.88
CA VAL A 764 26.43 -42.80 0.46
C VAL A 764 25.45 -43.31 1.52
N VAL A 765 24.15 -43.33 1.21
CA VAL A 765 23.13 -43.90 2.11
C VAL A 765 23.35 -45.40 2.33
N ALA A 766 23.58 -46.12 1.22
CA ALA A 766 23.87 -47.58 1.29
C ALA A 766 25.14 -47.88 2.07
N ALA A 767 26.22 -47.12 1.83
CA ALA A 767 27.48 -47.27 2.56
C ALA A 767 27.31 -47.00 4.07
N GLY A 768 26.56 -45.95 4.44
CA GLY A 768 26.22 -45.62 5.82
C GLY A 768 25.39 -46.71 6.49
N ALA A 769 24.41 -47.29 5.80
CA ALA A 769 23.59 -48.41 6.30
C ALA A 769 24.43 -49.69 6.54
N VAL A 770 25.33 -50.00 5.59
CA VAL A 770 26.26 -51.12 5.75
C VAL A 770 27.19 -50.92 6.95
N MET A 771 27.72 -49.70 7.11
CA MET A 771 28.59 -49.39 8.26
C MET A 771 27.84 -49.48 9.59
N MET A 772 26.60 -48.99 9.63
CA MET A 772 25.75 -49.07 10.83
C MET A 772 25.42 -50.54 11.19
N LEU A 773 25.11 -51.38 10.20
CA LEU A 773 24.92 -52.82 10.38
C LEU A 773 26.18 -53.51 10.90
N ALA A 774 27.37 -53.12 10.37
CA ALA A 774 28.64 -53.65 10.86
C ALA A 774 28.91 -53.26 12.33
N VAL A 775 28.66 -52.00 12.71
CA VAL A 775 28.78 -51.51 14.10
C VAL A 775 27.83 -52.24 15.01
N VAL A 776 26.57 -52.45 14.62
CA VAL A 776 25.56 -53.19 15.39
C VAL A 776 26.00 -54.65 15.55
N MET A 777 26.47 -55.31 14.49
CA MET A 777 26.98 -56.67 14.56
C MET A 777 28.19 -56.83 15.52
N VAL A 778 29.12 -55.86 15.45
CA VAL A 778 30.30 -55.83 16.36
C VAL A 778 29.84 -55.62 17.80
N SER A 779 28.89 -54.72 18.05
CA SER A 779 28.33 -54.46 19.39
C SER A 779 27.58 -55.68 19.96
N ILE A 780 26.83 -56.40 19.14
CA ILE A 780 26.15 -57.64 19.52
C ILE A 780 27.18 -58.73 19.84
N ARG A 781 28.24 -58.90 19.00
CA ARG A 781 29.31 -59.85 19.26
C ARG A 781 30.08 -59.54 20.55
N ALA A 782 30.39 -58.28 20.82
CA ALA A 782 31.04 -57.85 22.05
C ALA A 782 30.14 -58.09 23.30
N GLY A 783 28.85 -57.81 23.21
CA GLY A 783 27.87 -58.08 24.28
C GLY A 783 27.68 -59.58 24.56
N VAL A 784 27.72 -60.45 23.54
CA VAL A 784 27.68 -61.91 23.69
C VAL A 784 28.98 -62.43 24.29
N SER A 785 30.14 -61.89 23.93
CA SER A 785 31.44 -62.26 24.51
C SER A 785 31.52 -61.84 25.99
N ALA A 786 31.03 -60.64 26.35
CA ALA A 786 30.99 -60.20 27.76
C ALA A 786 30.11 -61.14 28.68
N LYS A 787 28.97 -61.58 28.13
CA LYS A 787 28.09 -62.53 28.87
C LYS A 787 28.72 -63.95 29.04
N ARG A 788 29.61 -64.40 28.16
CA ARG A 788 30.32 -65.68 28.29
C ARG A 788 31.44 -65.62 29.33
N SER A 789 32.00 -64.50 29.65
CA SER A 789 33.07 -64.32 30.64
C SER A 789 32.59 -64.31 32.12
N THR A 790 31.26 -64.16 32.33
CA THR A 790 30.69 -64.14 33.71
C THR A 790 30.09 -65.39 34.24
N PHE A 791 30.35 -66.60 33.63
CA PHE A 791 30.00 -67.86 34.25
C PHE A 791 31.14 -68.34 35.19
N PRO A 792 30.91 -68.47 36.48
CA PRO A 792 31.91 -68.97 37.41
C PRO A 792 32.20 -70.49 37.15
N ARG A 793 33.45 -70.85 36.95
CA ARG A 793 33.84 -72.21 36.98
C ARG A 793 33.46 -72.81 38.33
N ARG A 794 32.52 -73.77 38.40
CA ARG A 794 32.27 -74.61 39.54
C ARG A 794 33.54 -75.49 39.70
N THR A 795 34.34 -75.25 40.71
CA THR A 795 35.38 -76.18 41.19
C THR A 795 34.68 -77.36 41.88
N ALA A 796 34.79 -78.52 41.28
CA ALA A 796 34.52 -79.79 41.99
C ALA A 796 35.68 -80.09 42.86
N GLY A 797 35.39 -80.29 44.16
CA GLY A 797 36.28 -80.90 45.19
C GLY A 797 35.37 -81.58 46.19
#